data_6501cf857a2c87ac7356a5fc1d230dcf
#
_entry.id   6501cf857a2c87ac7356a5fc1d230dcf
#
_cell.length_a   1.000
_cell.length_b   1.000
_cell.length_c   1.000
_cell.angle_alpha   90.00
_cell.angle_beta   90.00
_cell.angle_gamma   90.00
#
_symmetry.space_group_name_H-M   'P 1'
#
loop_
_entity.id
_entity.type
_entity.pdbx_description
1 polymer ?
#
loop_
_entity_poly.entity_id
_entity_poly.type
_entity_poly.pdbx_seq_one_letter_code
_entity_poly.pdbx_strand_id
1 'polypeptide(L)'
;MRILGIKIRYESSLRVKDSAKVAIFIVFFVSLHGFSNIMNINLVLLVKMLSKVKIKSASITLGMIAILAFISSCSSTKFIADDDCLLKSCTISSDEKSFNAKSLEPYYAQRPNSKWFSLIKLPLGIYSLSGRDSTKWINRTLRRIGESPVVFDSLKTKKSCDNMVSAMKSMGYLQADASYNVAKKNKKATVRYTINPNVLYYVDSVKYVIEDETLLPLLEEKAFKGKLLKRGIPFSTSTLDAERKRIAQILLNNGYYKFNKDFIHYVVDTIGKSNRVDVELHLIKYRSSNNSPETPHKKYIINNIYFRSGDGKKLPLRKRVLYNNTVIAPDALFCSEDVQNTYNNFARLQAVRYTNIHFEELPDTNLLDCNVQISTRKPNSISFQPEGTNTAGDFGAAASLTYTNNNLFRGSETFSVQLRGAYEAIKGLEGYQNENYVEYNIETKLAFPRIIAPFLSEIFRKKNRMKSELLFSYNMQNRPEFHRRVLTAAWRYHRSMGRKKPSYRFDFLDINYVHMPWISATFKKEYLDDASNRNAILRYNYEDIFILRTGLNYSFSDSKNALRSNVEIGGNLLYGISNLFKARRNAQNQYTLFKIAYAQYVKGDIDYTRLVKIDTKNTLALHFGLGVAYPYGNSTILPFEKRYFSGGANSVRGWNVRALGPGKFKGKDGRIDFINQTGDMKLDMNMELRTFLFWKFNCAFFVDAGNIWTLKNYKDQPGGQFKFNEFYKQIAVGYGLGLRLNLDYFIMRVDFGMKAVDPAYDTNKEHFPITNPRLKDMTLHFAVGMPF
;
A
#
# COMPACT_ATOMS: atom_id res chain seq x y z
N MET A 1 -39.94 14.16 -14.98
CA MET A 1 -39.87 15.05 -13.81
C MET A 1 -38.74 16.06 -14.04
N ARG A 2 -39.07 17.30 -14.29
CA ARG A 2 -38.12 18.41 -14.49
C ARG A 2 -37.75 18.98 -13.13
N ILE A 3 -36.55 18.76 -12.69
CA ILE A 3 -35.90 19.57 -11.65
C ILE A 3 -34.40 19.67 -12.05
N LEU A 4 -33.95 20.89 -12.24
CA LEU A 4 -32.58 21.29 -12.62
C LEU A 4 -32.16 20.92 -14.06
N GLY A 5 -32.27 21.89 -14.95
CA GLY A 5 -32.03 21.94 -16.38
C GLY A 5 -30.71 21.42 -16.95
N ILE A 6 -30.34 20.20 -16.70
CA ILE A 6 -29.17 19.55 -17.28
C ILE A 6 -29.66 18.46 -18.24
N LYS A 7 -29.55 18.76 -19.54
CA LYS A 7 -29.84 17.83 -20.65
C LYS A 7 -28.60 16.94 -20.84
N ILE A 8 -28.62 15.73 -20.27
CA ILE A 8 -27.59 14.71 -20.52
C ILE A 8 -27.92 14.01 -21.85
N ARG A 9 -27.07 14.19 -22.86
CA ARG A 9 -27.10 13.42 -24.10
C ARG A 9 -26.52 12.04 -23.85
N TYR A 10 -27.32 11.01 -23.98
CA TYR A 10 -26.86 9.62 -23.95
C TYR A 10 -26.24 9.25 -25.29
N GLU A 11 -24.97 8.89 -25.30
CA GLU A 11 -24.40 8.09 -26.38
C GLU A 11 -24.60 6.61 -26.06
N SER A 12 -25.24 5.92 -26.99
CA SER A 12 -25.75 4.55 -26.91
C SER A 12 -24.67 3.48 -27.09
N SER A 13 -23.67 3.41 -26.23
CA SER A 13 -22.68 2.32 -26.29
C SER A 13 -22.20 1.77 -24.93
N LEU A 14 -22.92 2.04 -23.85
CA LEU A 14 -22.63 1.45 -22.54
C LEU A 14 -23.49 0.20 -22.31
N ARG A 15 -22.84 -0.95 -22.18
CA ARG A 15 -23.48 -2.24 -21.90
C ARG A 15 -24.25 -2.19 -20.58
N VAL A 16 -25.42 -2.86 -20.56
CA VAL A 16 -26.43 -2.92 -19.48
C VAL A 16 -25.88 -3.22 -18.05
N LYS A 17 -24.64 -3.68 -17.91
CA LYS A 17 -24.02 -3.94 -16.61
C LYS A 17 -23.51 -2.69 -15.87
N ASP A 18 -23.29 -1.59 -16.56
CA ASP A 18 -22.73 -0.38 -15.93
C ASP A 18 -23.81 0.61 -15.45
N SER A 19 -25.00 0.54 -16.03
CA SER A 19 -26.15 1.34 -15.60
C SER A 19 -26.69 0.94 -14.21
N ALA A 20 -26.58 -0.34 -13.84
CA ALA A 20 -26.94 -0.82 -12.50
C ALA A 20 -26.02 -0.28 -11.40
N LYS A 21 -24.73 -0.07 -11.71
CA LYS A 21 -23.75 0.48 -10.75
C LYS A 21 -23.96 1.96 -10.48
N VAL A 22 -24.37 2.72 -11.50
CA VAL A 22 -24.70 4.15 -11.36
C VAL A 22 -26.02 4.33 -10.61
N ALA A 23 -27.01 3.48 -10.85
CA ALA A 23 -28.28 3.49 -10.12
C ALA A 23 -28.09 3.15 -8.64
N ILE A 24 -27.22 2.19 -8.30
CA ILE A 24 -26.88 1.85 -6.91
C ILE A 24 -26.15 3.02 -6.22
N PHE A 25 -25.30 3.76 -6.93
CA PHE A 25 -24.59 4.91 -6.38
C PHE A 25 -25.57 6.08 -6.10
N ILE A 26 -26.52 6.34 -7.00
CA ILE A 26 -27.55 7.37 -6.81
C ILE A 26 -28.52 6.98 -5.67
N VAL A 27 -28.94 5.72 -5.59
CA VAL A 27 -29.80 5.22 -4.49
C VAL A 27 -29.04 5.26 -3.16
N PHE A 28 -27.71 5.03 -3.14
CA PHE A 28 -26.91 5.14 -1.93
C PHE A 28 -26.76 6.60 -1.47
N PHE A 29 -26.64 7.55 -2.39
CA PHE A 29 -26.55 8.98 -2.05
C PHE A 29 -27.88 9.59 -1.59
N VAL A 30 -29.00 9.14 -2.17
CA VAL A 30 -30.35 9.56 -1.76
C VAL A 30 -30.75 8.91 -0.42
N SER A 31 -30.31 7.67 -0.15
CA SER A 31 -30.55 7.01 1.13
C SER A 31 -29.70 7.60 2.28
N LEU A 32 -28.53 8.18 1.99
CA LEU A 32 -27.71 8.87 3.00
C LEU A 32 -28.39 10.14 3.53
N HIS A 33 -29.16 10.87 2.71
CA HIS A 33 -29.92 12.03 3.16
C HIS A 33 -31.16 11.67 4.02
N GLY A 34 -31.80 10.52 3.73
CA GLY A 34 -32.85 9.94 4.56
C GLY A 34 -32.31 9.30 5.85
N PHE A 35 -31.11 8.70 5.79
CA PHE A 35 -30.48 8.02 6.92
C PHE A 35 -29.92 8.99 7.98
N SER A 36 -29.52 10.21 7.60
CA SER A 36 -29.04 11.23 8.55
C SER A 36 -30.10 11.60 9.58
N ASN A 37 -31.37 11.75 9.19
CA ASN A 37 -32.46 12.09 10.10
C ASN A 37 -32.94 10.90 10.94
N ILE A 38 -32.92 9.66 10.38
CA ILE A 38 -33.33 8.44 11.09
C ILE A 38 -32.22 7.96 12.05
N MET A 39 -30.91 8.10 11.64
CA MET A 39 -29.80 7.69 12.50
C MET A 39 -29.59 8.63 13.70
N ASN A 40 -29.78 9.94 13.52
CA ASN A 40 -29.64 10.88 14.64
C ASN A 40 -30.75 10.66 15.71
N ILE A 41 -31.97 10.30 15.32
CA ILE A 41 -33.04 10.03 16.26
C ILE A 41 -32.83 8.65 16.93
N ASN A 42 -32.45 7.64 16.20
CA ASN A 42 -32.25 6.29 16.75
C ASN A 42 -30.94 6.14 17.53
N LEU A 43 -29.86 6.80 17.12
CA LEU A 43 -28.57 6.76 17.83
C LEU A 43 -28.66 7.52 19.16
N VAL A 44 -29.33 8.67 19.19
CA VAL A 44 -29.58 9.43 20.42
C VAL A 44 -30.52 8.68 21.35
N LEU A 45 -31.54 7.99 20.81
CA LEU A 45 -32.42 7.12 21.60
C LEU A 45 -31.65 5.89 22.09
N LEU A 46 -30.83 5.25 21.27
CA LEU A 46 -30.00 4.10 21.65
C LEU A 46 -28.94 4.49 22.69
N VAL A 47 -28.30 5.62 22.54
CA VAL A 47 -27.35 6.16 23.54
C VAL A 47 -28.07 6.57 24.83
N LYS A 48 -29.26 7.18 24.75
CA LYS A 48 -30.07 7.46 25.92
C LYS A 48 -30.66 6.20 26.60
N MET A 49 -30.98 5.16 25.83
CA MET A 49 -31.40 3.86 26.42
C MET A 49 -30.17 3.15 27.04
N LEU A 50 -29.01 3.17 26.42
CA LEU A 50 -27.78 2.59 26.96
C LEU A 50 -27.26 3.35 28.19
N SER A 51 -27.46 4.67 28.26
CA SER A 51 -27.02 5.47 29.41
C SER A 51 -27.92 5.28 30.65
N LYS A 52 -29.15 4.81 30.49
CA LYS A 52 -30.07 4.48 31.61
C LYS A 52 -29.86 3.08 32.17
N VAL A 53 -29.15 2.21 31.45
CA VAL A 53 -28.86 0.84 31.94
C VAL A 53 -27.49 0.86 32.61
N LYS A 54 -27.44 0.89 33.94
CA LYS A 54 -26.25 0.62 34.75
C LYS A 54 -25.87 -0.85 34.64
N ILE A 55 -25.41 -1.30 33.46
CA ILE A 55 -24.88 -2.64 33.27
C ILE A 55 -23.38 -2.60 33.65
N LYS A 56 -22.99 -3.29 34.69
CA LYS A 56 -21.60 -3.51 35.07
C LYS A 56 -20.87 -4.13 33.88
N SER A 57 -19.65 -3.69 33.55
CA SER A 57 -18.87 -4.15 32.41
C SER A 57 -18.72 -5.67 32.30
N ALA A 58 -18.73 -6.35 33.47
CA ALA A 58 -18.76 -7.82 33.58
C ALA A 58 -20.01 -8.45 32.92
N SER A 59 -21.17 -7.78 32.94
CA SER A 59 -22.40 -8.31 32.32
C SER A 59 -22.40 -8.21 30.79
N ILE A 60 -21.70 -7.22 30.20
CA ILE A 60 -21.59 -7.11 28.75
C ILE A 60 -20.61 -8.16 28.23
N THR A 61 -19.47 -8.35 28.90
CA THR A 61 -18.53 -9.41 28.58
C THR A 61 -19.12 -10.78 28.77
N LEU A 62 -19.86 -10.98 29.83
CA LEU A 62 -20.62 -12.24 30.08
C LEU A 62 -21.71 -12.45 29.02
N GLY A 63 -22.42 -11.41 28.63
CA GLY A 63 -23.40 -11.42 27.53
C GLY A 63 -22.77 -11.77 26.18
N MET A 64 -21.63 -11.17 25.84
CA MET A 64 -20.89 -11.53 24.63
C MET A 64 -20.36 -12.97 24.69
N ILE A 65 -19.84 -13.41 25.83
CA ILE A 65 -19.39 -14.80 26.02
C ILE A 65 -20.56 -15.76 25.95
N ALA A 66 -21.70 -15.41 26.51
CA ALA A 66 -22.95 -16.20 26.43
C ALA A 66 -23.47 -16.30 24.99
N ILE A 67 -23.46 -15.19 24.22
CA ILE A 67 -23.83 -15.18 22.80
C ILE A 67 -22.88 -16.05 22.00
N LEU A 68 -21.56 -15.94 22.25
CA LEU A 68 -20.55 -16.78 21.61
C LEU A 68 -20.69 -18.25 21.98
N ALA A 69 -21.04 -18.57 23.25
CA ALA A 69 -21.31 -19.92 23.70
C ALA A 69 -22.60 -20.48 23.09
N PHE A 70 -23.65 -19.65 22.97
CA PHE A 70 -24.91 -20.02 22.32
C PHE A 70 -24.74 -20.34 20.83
N ILE A 71 -23.94 -19.53 20.10
CA ILE A 71 -23.61 -19.77 18.70
C ILE A 71 -22.71 -21.04 18.56
N SER A 72 -21.88 -21.33 19.54
CA SER A 72 -21.04 -22.53 19.57
C SER A 72 -21.82 -23.82 19.90
N SER A 73 -22.99 -23.71 20.54
CA SER A 73 -23.83 -24.84 20.96
C SER A 73 -24.69 -25.40 19.81
N CYS A 74 -24.87 -24.70 18.70
CA CYS A 74 -25.62 -25.23 17.56
C CYS A 74 -24.91 -26.40 16.92
N SER A 75 -25.62 -27.50 16.63
CA SER A 75 -25.08 -28.67 15.94
C SER A 75 -24.55 -28.30 14.57
N SER A 76 -23.22 -28.27 14.42
CA SER A 76 -22.52 -28.00 13.16
C SER A 76 -22.78 -29.05 12.07
N THR A 77 -23.47 -30.13 12.41
CA THR A 77 -23.81 -31.24 11.51
C THR A 77 -25.27 -31.25 11.08
N LYS A 78 -26.09 -30.21 11.45
CA LYS A 78 -27.52 -30.10 11.13
C LYS A 78 -27.87 -30.27 9.65
N PHE A 79 -26.97 -29.83 8.75
CA PHE A 79 -27.16 -29.85 7.29
C PHE A 79 -26.32 -30.93 6.60
N ILE A 80 -25.81 -31.91 7.34
CA ILE A 80 -25.04 -33.04 6.81
C ILE A 80 -26.00 -34.22 6.67
N ALA A 81 -26.02 -34.88 5.51
CA ALA A 81 -26.79 -36.08 5.26
C ALA A 81 -26.38 -37.23 6.25
N ASP A 82 -27.23 -38.22 6.42
CA ASP A 82 -26.98 -39.26 7.43
C ASP A 82 -25.73 -40.06 7.12
N ASP A 83 -25.42 -40.32 5.88
CA ASP A 83 -24.26 -41.07 5.39
C ASP A 83 -22.98 -40.22 5.29
N ASP A 84 -23.08 -38.91 5.41
CA ASP A 84 -21.97 -37.98 5.23
C ASP A 84 -21.36 -37.53 6.56
N CYS A 85 -20.12 -37.04 6.47
CA CYS A 85 -19.40 -36.49 7.61
C CYS A 85 -18.91 -35.03 7.32
N LEU A 86 -19.01 -34.14 8.30
CA LEU A 86 -18.39 -32.82 8.28
C LEU A 86 -16.86 -32.95 8.36
N LEU A 87 -16.14 -32.32 7.46
CA LEU A 87 -14.68 -32.19 7.56
C LEU A 87 -14.30 -31.26 8.72
N LYS A 88 -13.98 -31.86 9.87
CA LYS A 88 -13.66 -31.13 11.10
C LYS A 88 -12.31 -30.44 11.03
N SER A 89 -11.28 -31.16 10.61
CA SER A 89 -9.90 -30.64 10.52
C SER A 89 -9.06 -31.49 9.58
N CYS A 90 -8.12 -30.84 8.92
CA CYS A 90 -6.98 -31.47 8.26
C CYS A 90 -5.73 -31.11 9.05
N THR A 91 -4.93 -32.09 9.39
CA THR A 91 -3.62 -31.91 10.03
C THR A 91 -2.57 -32.59 9.17
N ILE A 92 -1.39 -32.02 9.12
CA ILE A 92 -0.25 -32.54 8.40
C ILE A 92 0.92 -32.71 9.36
N SER A 93 1.55 -33.84 9.34
CA SER A 93 2.74 -34.14 10.13
C SER A 93 3.77 -34.82 9.24
N SER A 94 5.03 -34.68 9.54
CA SER A 94 6.11 -35.41 8.91
C SER A 94 6.79 -36.28 9.95
N ASP A 95 7.24 -37.44 9.50
CA ASP A 95 8.06 -38.34 10.31
C ASP A 95 9.48 -37.76 10.51
N GLU A 96 9.93 -36.89 9.59
CA GLU A 96 11.18 -36.17 9.71
C GLU A 96 10.99 -34.79 10.32
N LYS A 97 11.67 -34.49 11.42
CA LYS A 97 11.66 -33.21 12.12
C LYS A 97 12.28 -32.04 11.30
N SER A 98 13.19 -32.36 10.40
CA SER A 98 13.87 -31.41 9.51
C SER A 98 12.95 -30.87 8.42
N PHE A 99 11.91 -31.60 8.03
CA PHE A 99 10.98 -31.22 6.97
C PHE A 99 9.81 -30.41 7.51
N ASN A 100 9.62 -29.24 6.93
CA ASN A 100 8.47 -28.39 7.27
C ASN A 100 7.20 -28.85 6.57
N ALA A 101 6.48 -29.82 7.15
CA ALA A 101 5.25 -30.35 6.59
C ALA A 101 4.17 -29.28 6.30
N LYS A 102 4.13 -28.18 7.07
CA LYS A 102 3.16 -27.09 6.86
C LYS A 102 3.35 -26.37 5.51
N SER A 103 4.52 -26.46 4.90
CA SER A 103 4.75 -25.91 3.54
C SER A 103 3.87 -26.59 2.48
N LEU A 104 3.34 -27.78 2.76
CA LEU A 104 2.47 -28.54 1.87
C LEU A 104 0.96 -28.23 2.06
N GLU A 105 0.56 -27.45 3.05
CA GLU A 105 -0.85 -27.06 3.25
C GLU A 105 -1.52 -26.42 2.01
N PRO A 106 -0.82 -25.64 1.16
CA PRO A 106 -1.40 -25.11 -0.08
C PRO A 106 -1.93 -26.17 -1.03
N TYR A 107 -1.42 -27.41 -0.97
CA TYR A 107 -1.74 -28.53 -1.87
C TYR A 107 -2.96 -29.34 -1.44
N TYR A 108 -3.63 -28.97 -0.31
CA TYR A 108 -4.91 -29.58 0.06
C TYR A 108 -5.97 -29.34 -1.04
N ALA A 109 -6.52 -30.41 -1.60
CA ALA A 109 -7.65 -30.34 -2.53
C ALA A 109 -8.98 -30.05 -1.81
N GLN A 110 -9.05 -30.30 -0.49
CA GLN A 110 -10.18 -29.98 0.36
C GLN A 110 -9.69 -29.38 1.70
N ARG A 111 -10.32 -28.29 2.11
CA ARG A 111 -9.99 -27.61 3.38
C ARG A 111 -11.21 -27.55 4.30
N PRO A 112 -11.02 -27.68 5.61
CA PRO A 112 -12.12 -27.53 6.58
C PRO A 112 -12.64 -26.10 6.60
N ASN A 113 -13.86 -25.93 7.16
CA ASN A 113 -14.47 -24.63 7.36
C ASN A 113 -13.53 -23.65 8.06
N SER A 114 -13.62 -22.39 7.66
CA SER A 114 -12.77 -21.31 8.16
C SER A 114 -13.00 -21.00 9.64
N LYS A 115 -11.97 -20.43 10.28
CA LYS A 115 -12.03 -19.98 11.67
C LYS A 115 -11.83 -18.47 11.74
N TRP A 116 -12.61 -17.77 12.57
CA TRP A 116 -12.31 -16.39 12.91
C TRP A 116 -11.10 -16.35 13.85
N PHE A 117 -10.20 -15.40 13.60
CA PHE A 117 -8.93 -15.25 14.34
C PHE A 117 -8.12 -16.56 14.49
N SER A 118 -8.32 -17.52 13.56
CA SER A 118 -7.74 -18.87 13.60
C SER A 118 -8.18 -19.73 14.80
N LEU A 119 -9.16 -19.29 15.58
CA LEU A 119 -9.63 -19.95 16.81
C LEU A 119 -11.00 -20.60 16.66
N ILE A 120 -12.01 -19.84 16.27
CA ILE A 120 -13.45 -20.22 16.38
C ILE A 120 -14.07 -20.42 15.00
N LYS A 121 -14.78 -21.54 14.76
CA LYS A 121 -15.54 -21.82 13.52
C LYS A 121 -16.89 -21.09 13.49
N LEU A 122 -16.89 -19.79 13.78
CA LEU A 122 -18.11 -18.99 13.84
C LEU A 122 -18.88 -18.92 12.51
N PRO A 123 -18.25 -18.84 11.32
CA PRO A 123 -18.98 -18.84 10.05
C PRO A 123 -19.85 -20.10 9.85
N LEU A 124 -19.35 -21.26 10.22
CA LEU A 124 -20.11 -22.51 10.19
C LEU A 124 -21.27 -22.48 11.22
N GLY A 125 -21.04 -21.91 12.41
CA GLY A 125 -22.07 -21.72 13.43
C GLY A 125 -23.22 -20.85 12.93
N ILE A 126 -22.91 -19.70 12.30
CA ILE A 126 -23.90 -18.78 11.71
C ILE A 126 -24.74 -19.51 10.64
N TYR A 127 -24.11 -20.29 9.76
CA TYR A 127 -24.83 -21.10 8.77
C TYR A 127 -25.78 -22.10 9.47
N SER A 128 -25.31 -22.77 10.51
CA SER A 128 -26.06 -23.79 11.24
C SER A 128 -27.27 -23.26 12.03
N LEU A 129 -27.28 -21.96 12.37
CA LEU A 129 -28.44 -21.25 12.96
C LEU A 129 -29.59 -21.13 11.96
N SER A 130 -29.37 -21.21 10.65
CA SER A 130 -30.44 -21.12 9.65
C SER A 130 -31.42 -22.27 9.80
N GLY A 131 -32.69 -22.03 9.48
CA GLY A 131 -33.70 -23.08 9.37
C GLY A 131 -33.54 -23.91 8.10
N ARG A 132 -34.24 -25.07 8.03
CA ARG A 132 -34.22 -25.93 6.83
C ARG A 132 -34.85 -25.26 5.62
N ASP A 133 -35.89 -24.48 5.84
CA ASP A 133 -36.59 -23.73 4.80
C ASP A 133 -35.72 -22.58 4.25
N SER A 134 -35.23 -22.73 3.01
CA SER A 134 -34.38 -21.77 2.35
C SER A 134 -35.11 -20.57 1.72
N THR A 135 -36.45 -20.59 1.73
CA THR A 135 -37.26 -19.51 1.15
C THR A 135 -37.34 -18.32 2.08
N LYS A 136 -37.31 -18.53 3.39
CA LYS A 136 -37.37 -17.46 4.41
C LYS A 136 -36.16 -16.56 4.35
N TRP A 137 -36.41 -15.24 4.30
CA TRP A 137 -35.34 -14.23 4.15
C TRP A 137 -34.24 -14.31 5.24
N ILE A 138 -34.63 -14.63 6.49
CA ILE A 138 -33.67 -14.79 7.61
C ILE A 138 -32.74 -15.96 7.34
N ASN A 139 -33.27 -17.11 6.91
CA ASN A 139 -32.47 -18.30 6.62
C ASN A 139 -31.55 -18.08 5.43
N ARG A 140 -32.04 -17.40 4.38
CA ARG A 140 -31.25 -17.01 3.22
C ARG A 140 -30.10 -16.08 3.62
N THR A 141 -30.36 -15.13 4.50
CA THR A 141 -29.34 -14.20 5.01
C THR A 141 -28.29 -14.91 5.86
N LEU A 142 -28.71 -15.76 6.81
CA LEU A 142 -27.78 -16.54 7.64
C LEU A 142 -26.90 -17.49 6.80
N ARG A 143 -27.46 -18.15 5.78
CA ARG A 143 -26.70 -19.00 4.85
C ARG A 143 -25.74 -18.19 3.98
N ARG A 144 -26.10 -16.96 3.61
CA ARG A 144 -25.22 -16.06 2.83
C ARG A 144 -24.08 -15.48 3.67
N ILE A 145 -24.33 -15.20 4.94
CA ILE A 145 -23.32 -14.69 5.89
C ILE A 145 -22.41 -15.81 6.38
N GLY A 146 -22.99 -16.99 6.67
CA GLY A 146 -22.27 -18.16 7.14
C GLY A 146 -21.53 -18.88 6.03
N GLU A 147 -20.77 -19.88 6.41
CA GLU A 147 -20.07 -20.80 5.51
C GLU A 147 -20.75 -22.17 5.53
N SER A 148 -21.14 -22.70 4.37
CA SER A 148 -21.74 -24.02 4.27
C SER A 148 -20.82 -25.10 4.84
N PRO A 149 -21.37 -26.14 5.48
CA PRO A 149 -20.55 -27.23 5.99
C PRO A 149 -19.81 -27.92 4.86
N VAL A 150 -18.51 -28.09 5.05
CA VAL A 150 -17.67 -28.84 4.10
C VAL A 150 -17.80 -30.33 4.39
N VAL A 151 -18.44 -31.04 3.46
CA VAL A 151 -18.61 -32.50 3.56
C VAL A 151 -17.28 -33.17 3.23
N PHE A 152 -16.90 -34.16 4.01
CA PHE A 152 -15.70 -35.00 3.78
C PHE A 152 -15.84 -35.78 2.47
N ASP A 153 -14.82 -35.68 1.62
CA ASP A 153 -14.72 -36.37 0.34
C ASP A 153 -13.41 -37.18 0.29
N SER A 154 -13.55 -38.49 0.15
CA SER A 154 -12.40 -39.41 0.11
C SER A 154 -11.53 -39.25 -1.13
N LEU A 155 -12.16 -38.94 -2.30
CA LEU A 155 -11.43 -38.72 -3.55
C LEU A 155 -10.56 -37.47 -3.47
N LYS A 156 -11.11 -36.37 -2.91
CA LYS A 156 -10.34 -35.16 -2.68
C LYS A 156 -9.23 -35.33 -1.64
N THR A 157 -9.45 -36.20 -0.67
CA THR A 157 -8.42 -36.52 0.32
C THR A 157 -7.26 -37.29 -0.34
N LYS A 158 -7.55 -38.28 -1.18
CA LYS A 158 -6.52 -39.00 -1.99
C LYS A 158 -5.79 -38.01 -2.91
N LYS A 159 -6.54 -37.17 -3.65
CA LYS A 159 -5.95 -36.14 -4.51
C LYS A 159 -5.04 -35.17 -3.75
N SER A 160 -5.33 -34.91 -2.48
CA SER A 160 -4.42 -34.09 -1.65
C SER A 160 -3.08 -34.77 -1.43
N CYS A 161 -3.07 -36.11 -1.15
CA CYS A 161 -1.83 -36.86 -1.05
C CYS A 161 -1.04 -36.86 -2.36
N ASP A 162 -1.69 -37.12 -3.49
CA ASP A 162 -1.06 -37.11 -4.80
C ASP A 162 -0.42 -35.74 -5.13
N ASN A 163 -1.13 -34.66 -4.81
CA ASN A 163 -0.61 -33.30 -4.96
C ASN A 163 0.62 -33.01 -4.06
N MET A 164 0.59 -33.50 -2.81
CA MET A 164 1.71 -33.33 -1.88
C MET A 164 2.93 -34.14 -2.30
N VAL A 165 2.74 -35.40 -2.74
CA VAL A 165 3.81 -36.22 -3.28
C VAL A 165 4.42 -35.58 -4.51
N SER A 166 3.61 -35.10 -5.44
CA SER A 166 4.09 -34.40 -6.64
C SER A 166 4.87 -33.11 -6.28
N ALA A 167 4.41 -32.37 -5.29
CA ALA A 167 5.12 -31.19 -4.79
C ALA A 167 6.47 -31.56 -4.17
N MET A 168 6.53 -32.59 -3.34
CA MET A 168 7.78 -33.08 -2.74
C MET A 168 8.78 -33.58 -3.79
N LYS A 169 8.31 -34.35 -4.78
CA LYS A 169 9.15 -34.77 -5.90
C LYS A 169 9.75 -33.61 -6.66
N SER A 170 8.95 -32.53 -6.88
CA SER A 170 9.46 -31.33 -7.53
C SER A 170 10.48 -30.55 -6.66
N MET A 171 10.50 -30.79 -5.34
CA MET A 171 11.47 -30.23 -4.39
C MET A 171 12.73 -31.08 -4.22
N GLY A 172 12.78 -32.27 -4.86
CA GLY A 172 13.93 -33.16 -4.80
C GLY A 172 13.78 -34.40 -3.91
N TYR A 173 12.65 -34.59 -3.31
CA TYR A 173 12.34 -35.82 -2.55
C TYR A 173 11.71 -36.86 -3.49
N LEU A 174 12.53 -37.47 -4.34
CA LEU A 174 12.05 -38.31 -5.45
C LEU A 174 11.28 -39.56 -4.98
N GLN A 175 11.62 -40.08 -3.81
CA GLN A 175 10.98 -41.25 -3.17
C GLN A 175 9.92 -40.82 -2.14
N ALA A 176 9.52 -39.57 -2.12
CA ALA A 176 8.52 -39.07 -1.16
C ALA A 176 7.20 -39.83 -1.30
N ASP A 177 6.60 -40.11 -0.16
CA ASP A 177 5.27 -40.71 -0.05
C ASP A 177 4.41 -39.91 0.95
N ALA A 178 3.09 -40.05 0.80
CA ALA A 178 2.13 -39.45 1.69
C ALA A 178 0.95 -40.38 1.92
N SER A 179 0.64 -40.62 3.15
CA SER A 179 -0.52 -41.41 3.59
C SER A 179 -1.52 -40.54 4.35
N TYR A 180 -2.73 -41.00 4.48
CA TYR A 180 -3.74 -40.32 5.28
C TYR A 180 -4.53 -41.31 6.14
N ASN A 181 -4.92 -40.84 7.31
CA ASN A 181 -5.83 -41.56 8.20
C ASN A 181 -7.06 -40.70 8.45
N VAL A 182 -8.24 -41.29 8.43
CA VAL A 182 -9.54 -40.62 8.64
C VAL A 182 -10.20 -41.18 9.86
N ALA A 183 -10.28 -40.36 10.91
CA ALA A 183 -11.05 -40.68 12.11
C ALA A 183 -12.45 -40.08 11.99
N LYS A 184 -13.48 -40.93 11.93
CA LYS A 184 -14.89 -40.51 11.88
C LYS A 184 -15.49 -40.71 13.27
N LYS A 185 -16.06 -39.61 13.84
CA LYS A 185 -16.78 -39.67 15.14
C LYS A 185 -17.89 -38.62 15.13
N ASN A 186 -19.13 -39.01 15.52
CA ASN A 186 -20.30 -38.12 15.63
C ASN A 186 -20.54 -37.28 14.38
N LYS A 187 -20.64 -37.89 13.19
CA LYS A 187 -20.78 -37.23 11.86
C LYS A 187 -19.67 -36.19 11.56
N LYS A 188 -18.49 -36.33 12.14
CA LYS A 188 -17.32 -35.47 11.90
C LYS A 188 -16.13 -36.31 11.49
N ALA A 189 -15.49 -35.94 10.39
CA ALA A 189 -14.25 -36.55 9.88
C ALA A 189 -13.05 -35.67 10.22
N THR A 190 -12.01 -36.27 10.78
CA THR A 190 -10.70 -35.63 10.97
C THR A 190 -9.72 -36.38 10.08
N VAL A 191 -9.07 -35.63 9.18
CA VAL A 191 -8.05 -36.18 8.28
C VAL A 191 -6.68 -35.80 8.80
N ARG A 192 -5.83 -36.82 8.99
CA ARG A 192 -4.42 -36.67 9.32
C ARG A 192 -3.60 -37.13 8.15
N TYR A 193 -2.84 -36.22 7.54
CA TYR A 193 -1.85 -36.57 6.53
C TYR A 193 -0.52 -36.83 7.21
N THR A 194 0.09 -37.96 6.92
CA THR A 194 1.44 -38.31 7.35
C THR A 194 2.33 -38.27 6.12
N ILE A 195 3.34 -37.41 6.19
CA ILE A 195 4.29 -37.17 5.10
C ILE A 195 5.59 -37.88 5.43
N ASN A 196 6.00 -38.74 4.51
CA ASN A 196 7.33 -39.31 4.53
C ASN A 196 8.13 -38.73 3.35
N PRO A 197 8.96 -37.70 3.59
CA PRO A 197 9.76 -37.09 2.53
C PRO A 197 10.83 -38.04 2.00
N ASN A 198 11.26 -39.00 2.82
CA ASN A 198 12.42 -39.84 2.56
C ASN A 198 13.67 -38.97 2.28
N VAL A 199 14.59 -39.47 1.51
CA VAL A 199 15.88 -38.82 1.29
C VAL A 199 15.78 -37.71 0.28
N LEU A 200 16.37 -36.53 0.62
CA LEU A 200 16.54 -35.45 -0.32
C LEU A 200 17.69 -35.77 -1.29
N TYR A 201 17.42 -35.66 -2.57
CA TYR A 201 18.39 -35.88 -3.62
C TYR A 201 19.20 -34.62 -3.91
N TYR A 202 20.48 -34.78 -4.18
CA TYR A 202 21.43 -33.72 -4.50
C TYR A 202 22.06 -33.99 -5.88
N VAL A 203 22.36 -32.92 -6.59
CA VAL A 203 23.07 -32.99 -7.87
C VAL A 203 24.50 -33.43 -7.62
N ASP A 204 24.94 -34.51 -8.24
CA ASP A 204 26.35 -34.97 -8.19
C ASP A 204 27.15 -34.43 -9.36
N SER A 205 26.70 -34.64 -10.57
CA SER A 205 27.35 -34.08 -11.77
C SER A 205 26.36 -33.34 -12.66
N VAL A 206 26.88 -32.40 -13.44
CA VAL A 206 26.11 -31.72 -14.49
C VAL A 206 26.92 -31.78 -15.78
N LYS A 207 26.40 -32.56 -16.73
CA LYS A 207 26.97 -32.68 -18.07
C LYS A 207 26.17 -31.85 -19.06
N TYR A 208 26.84 -31.15 -19.94
CA TYR A 208 26.23 -30.37 -21.01
C TYR A 208 26.46 -31.11 -22.34
N VAL A 209 25.39 -31.53 -22.99
CA VAL A 209 25.36 -32.14 -24.30
C VAL A 209 24.81 -31.14 -25.29
N ILE A 210 25.68 -30.52 -26.07
CA ILE A 210 25.33 -29.44 -26.98
C ILE A 210 25.46 -29.98 -28.39
N GLU A 211 24.32 -30.18 -29.06
CA GLU A 211 24.27 -30.65 -30.44
C GLU A 211 24.68 -29.59 -31.46
N ASP A 212 24.53 -28.33 -31.09
CA ASP A 212 24.91 -27.17 -31.91
C ASP A 212 26.25 -26.60 -31.42
N GLU A 213 27.32 -27.03 -31.99
CA GLU A 213 28.68 -26.62 -31.64
C GLU A 213 28.91 -25.10 -31.81
N THR A 214 28.11 -24.43 -32.65
CA THR A 214 28.23 -22.97 -32.86
C THR A 214 27.91 -22.15 -31.62
N LEU A 215 27.19 -22.74 -30.66
CA LEU A 215 26.83 -22.13 -29.38
C LEU A 215 27.90 -22.25 -28.29
N LEU A 216 28.82 -23.23 -28.43
CA LEU A 216 29.83 -23.59 -27.40
C LEU A 216 30.65 -22.37 -26.91
N PRO A 217 31.26 -21.56 -27.77
CA PRO A 217 32.11 -20.46 -27.32
C PRO A 217 31.37 -19.46 -26.45
N LEU A 218 30.10 -19.17 -26.80
CA LEU A 218 29.28 -18.22 -26.05
C LEU A 218 28.83 -18.83 -24.71
N LEU A 219 28.49 -20.12 -24.69
CA LEU A 219 28.07 -20.79 -23.47
C LEU A 219 29.23 -20.94 -22.48
N GLU A 220 30.44 -21.25 -22.94
CA GLU A 220 31.66 -21.29 -22.13
C GLU A 220 32.00 -19.91 -21.52
N GLU A 221 31.94 -18.86 -22.34
CA GLU A 221 32.24 -17.52 -21.88
C GLU A 221 31.22 -17.00 -20.83
N LYS A 222 29.91 -17.17 -21.12
CA LYS A 222 28.85 -16.48 -20.37
C LYS A 222 27.94 -17.39 -19.55
N ALA A 223 27.62 -18.60 -20.03
CA ALA A 223 26.66 -19.46 -19.37
C ALA A 223 27.30 -20.31 -18.27
N PHE A 224 28.47 -20.83 -18.49
CA PHE A 224 29.08 -21.76 -17.52
C PHE A 224 29.69 -21.04 -16.31
N LYS A 225 30.02 -19.76 -16.40
CA LYS A 225 30.50 -18.95 -15.28
C LYS A 225 29.45 -18.65 -14.20
N GLY A 226 28.18 -18.59 -14.55
CA GLY A 226 27.05 -18.22 -13.65
C GLY A 226 26.00 -19.30 -13.46
N LYS A 227 26.35 -20.59 -13.68
CA LYS A 227 25.41 -21.71 -13.62
C LYS A 227 24.72 -21.82 -12.26
N LEU A 228 23.43 -22.06 -12.30
CA LEU A 228 22.60 -22.31 -11.11
C LEU A 228 22.70 -23.78 -10.68
N LEU A 229 22.85 -24.69 -11.66
CA LEU A 229 23.06 -26.11 -11.41
C LEU A 229 24.53 -26.32 -11.05
N LYS A 230 24.77 -26.75 -9.80
CA LYS A 230 26.11 -27.03 -9.27
C LYS A 230 26.09 -28.33 -8.49
N ARG A 231 27.24 -29.00 -8.40
CA ARG A 231 27.40 -30.16 -7.54
C ARG A 231 27.06 -29.81 -6.08
N GLY A 232 26.31 -30.69 -5.42
CA GLY A 232 25.98 -30.59 -4.01
C GLY A 232 24.75 -29.70 -3.70
N ILE A 233 24.09 -29.08 -4.68
CA ILE A 233 22.81 -28.38 -4.43
C ILE A 233 21.66 -29.41 -4.37
N PRO A 234 20.59 -29.11 -3.62
CA PRO A 234 19.37 -29.92 -3.68
C PRO A 234 18.80 -29.94 -5.10
N PHE A 235 18.47 -31.14 -5.57
CA PHE A 235 17.77 -31.29 -6.84
C PHE A 235 16.38 -30.67 -6.75
N SER A 236 16.00 -29.87 -7.74
CA SER A 236 14.62 -29.37 -7.83
C SER A 236 14.25 -28.98 -9.25
N THR A 237 13.02 -29.26 -9.66
CA THR A 237 12.53 -28.91 -10.99
C THR A 237 12.50 -27.40 -11.20
N SER A 238 12.32 -26.63 -10.14
CA SER A 238 12.38 -25.16 -10.20
C SER A 238 13.78 -24.64 -10.53
N THR A 239 14.83 -25.29 -10.04
CA THR A 239 16.22 -24.94 -10.35
C THR A 239 16.56 -25.30 -11.79
N LEU A 240 16.09 -26.48 -12.28
CA LEU A 240 16.22 -26.87 -13.68
C LEU A 240 15.55 -25.85 -14.63
N ASP A 241 14.30 -25.46 -14.36
CA ASP A 241 13.58 -24.48 -15.18
C ASP A 241 14.23 -23.07 -15.11
N ALA A 242 14.76 -22.69 -13.95
CA ALA A 242 15.48 -21.43 -13.78
C ALA A 242 16.79 -21.40 -14.61
N GLU A 243 17.54 -22.51 -14.62
CA GLU A 243 18.76 -22.63 -15.42
C GLU A 243 18.44 -22.63 -16.91
N ARG A 244 17.40 -23.34 -17.34
CA ARG A 244 16.92 -23.35 -18.73
C ARG A 244 16.54 -21.93 -19.21
N LYS A 245 15.79 -21.19 -18.37
CA LYS A 245 15.44 -19.80 -18.66
C LYS A 245 16.67 -18.88 -18.71
N ARG A 246 17.64 -19.11 -17.82
CA ARG A 246 18.87 -18.31 -17.77
C ARG A 246 19.69 -18.49 -19.04
N ILE A 247 19.89 -19.75 -19.48
CA ILE A 247 20.63 -20.04 -20.71
C ILE A 247 19.89 -19.45 -21.93
N ALA A 248 18.58 -19.67 -22.02
CA ALA A 248 17.76 -19.11 -23.10
C ALA A 248 17.87 -17.57 -23.16
N GLN A 249 17.87 -16.91 -22.00
CA GLN A 249 18.03 -15.45 -21.95
C GLN A 249 19.41 -14.99 -22.39
N ILE A 250 20.47 -15.74 -22.08
CA ILE A 250 21.84 -15.45 -22.55
C ILE A 250 21.89 -15.54 -24.07
N LEU A 251 21.34 -16.59 -24.66
CA LEU A 251 21.33 -16.78 -26.12
C LEU A 251 20.49 -15.70 -26.80
N LEU A 252 19.29 -15.41 -26.31
CA LEU A 252 18.43 -14.33 -26.79
C LEU A 252 19.10 -12.93 -26.71
N ASN A 253 19.95 -12.71 -25.72
CA ASN A 253 20.68 -11.44 -25.58
C ASN A 253 21.95 -11.36 -26.46
N ASN A 254 22.32 -12.44 -27.13
CA ASN A 254 23.52 -12.51 -27.99
C ASN A 254 23.19 -12.87 -29.45
N GLY A 255 22.00 -12.48 -29.90
CA GLY A 255 21.64 -12.54 -31.31
C GLY A 255 20.71 -13.70 -31.70
N TYR A 256 20.50 -14.69 -30.88
CA TYR A 256 19.74 -15.90 -31.26
C TYR A 256 18.23 -15.66 -31.13
N TYR A 257 17.64 -14.86 -32.00
CA TYR A 257 16.25 -14.40 -31.98
C TYR A 257 15.22 -15.55 -31.91
N LYS A 258 15.43 -16.61 -32.67
CA LYS A 258 14.52 -17.79 -32.73
C LYS A 258 14.74 -18.78 -31.59
N PHE A 259 15.68 -18.55 -30.68
CA PHE A 259 15.95 -19.47 -29.58
C PHE A 259 14.79 -19.47 -28.56
N ASN A 260 14.40 -20.67 -28.17
CA ASN A 260 13.39 -20.87 -27.12
C ASN A 260 13.96 -21.82 -26.05
N LYS A 261 13.52 -21.66 -24.81
CA LYS A 261 13.84 -22.57 -23.69
C LYS A 261 13.49 -24.04 -23.97
N ASP A 262 12.55 -24.31 -24.89
CA ASP A 262 12.10 -25.65 -25.22
C ASP A 262 13.13 -26.43 -26.07
N PHE A 263 14.18 -25.77 -26.58
CA PHE A 263 15.36 -26.42 -27.13
C PHE A 263 16.33 -26.98 -26.07
N ILE A 264 15.99 -26.82 -24.77
CA ILE A 264 16.78 -27.33 -23.67
C ILE A 264 15.98 -28.41 -22.94
N HIS A 265 16.48 -29.65 -22.92
CA HIS A 265 15.90 -30.76 -22.18
C HIS A 265 16.85 -31.23 -21.07
N TYR A 266 16.30 -31.92 -20.09
CA TYR A 266 17.09 -32.56 -19.06
C TYR A 266 16.87 -34.09 -19.09
N VAL A 267 17.96 -34.83 -19.02
CA VAL A 267 17.95 -36.23 -18.66
C VAL A 267 18.54 -36.35 -17.26
N VAL A 268 17.81 -37.01 -16.36
CA VAL A 268 18.22 -37.11 -14.97
C VAL A 268 18.28 -38.60 -14.61
N ASP A 269 19.44 -39.03 -14.17
CA ASP A 269 19.68 -40.41 -13.74
C ASP A 269 20.01 -40.45 -12.24
N THR A 270 19.53 -41.52 -11.54
CA THR A 270 19.81 -41.72 -10.13
C THR A 270 20.99 -42.70 -9.99
N ILE A 271 22.01 -42.29 -9.27
CA ILE A 271 23.24 -43.07 -9.08
C ILE A 271 23.00 -44.19 -8.05
N GLY A 272 22.69 -45.37 -8.50
CA GLY A 272 22.56 -46.57 -7.69
C GLY A 272 21.67 -46.41 -6.46
N LYS A 273 22.15 -46.79 -5.28
CA LYS A 273 21.43 -46.60 -4.00
C LYS A 273 21.76 -45.28 -3.27
N SER A 274 22.47 -44.35 -3.91
CA SER A 274 22.83 -43.06 -3.32
C SER A 274 21.69 -42.06 -3.45
N ASN A 275 21.71 -40.99 -2.61
CA ASN A 275 20.80 -39.86 -2.72
C ASN A 275 21.36 -38.77 -3.69
N ARG A 276 21.96 -39.18 -4.78
CA ARG A 276 22.59 -38.31 -5.78
C ARG A 276 21.99 -38.54 -7.15
N VAL A 277 21.98 -37.50 -7.94
CA VAL A 277 21.50 -37.50 -9.33
C VAL A 277 22.54 -36.90 -10.26
N ASP A 278 22.75 -37.54 -11.39
CA ASP A 278 23.45 -36.98 -12.51
C ASP A 278 22.45 -36.29 -13.42
N VAL A 279 22.78 -35.08 -13.84
CA VAL A 279 21.91 -34.25 -14.67
C VAL A 279 22.62 -33.97 -15.99
N GLU A 280 22.06 -34.45 -17.08
CA GLU A 280 22.51 -34.07 -18.43
C GLU A 280 21.57 -32.99 -18.98
N LEU A 281 22.14 -31.85 -19.35
CA LEU A 281 21.45 -30.78 -20.05
C LEU A 281 21.72 -30.95 -21.54
N HIS A 282 20.67 -31.29 -22.28
CA HIS A 282 20.71 -31.39 -23.73
C HIS A 282 20.22 -30.11 -24.38
N LEU A 283 21.03 -29.50 -25.24
CA LEU A 283 20.68 -28.37 -26.07
C LEU A 283 20.67 -28.82 -27.53
N ILE A 284 19.45 -28.93 -28.08
CA ILE A 284 19.21 -29.44 -29.42
C ILE A 284 19.32 -28.35 -30.49
N LYS A 285 19.52 -28.76 -31.74
CA LYS A 285 19.52 -27.89 -32.92
C LYS A 285 18.14 -27.28 -33.18
N TYR A 286 18.12 -26.21 -33.93
CA TYR A 286 16.90 -25.51 -34.34
C TYR A 286 16.06 -26.38 -35.28
N ARG A 287 14.76 -26.45 -34.99
CA ARG A 287 13.73 -27.03 -35.89
C ARG A 287 12.54 -26.06 -35.97
N SER A 288 12.07 -25.74 -37.16
CA SER A 288 10.90 -24.90 -37.36
C SER A 288 9.58 -25.61 -37.12
N SER A 289 9.56 -26.93 -37.34
CA SER A 289 8.45 -27.84 -37.06
C SER A 289 8.97 -29.26 -36.81
N ASN A 290 8.12 -30.16 -36.31
CA ASN A 290 8.52 -31.55 -36.03
C ASN A 290 9.04 -32.30 -37.26
N ASN A 291 8.68 -31.89 -38.47
CA ASN A 291 9.08 -32.52 -39.74
C ASN A 291 10.16 -31.74 -40.51
N SER A 292 10.67 -30.64 -39.95
CA SER A 292 11.72 -29.85 -40.59
C SER A 292 13.10 -30.40 -40.27
N PRO A 293 14.08 -30.25 -41.19
CA PRO A 293 15.47 -30.67 -40.95
C PRO A 293 16.06 -29.84 -39.78
N GLU A 294 16.96 -30.45 -39.06
CA GLU A 294 17.74 -29.80 -38.02
C GLU A 294 18.78 -28.88 -38.62
N THR A 295 18.82 -27.66 -38.15
CA THR A 295 19.83 -26.67 -38.59
C THR A 295 20.47 -26.00 -37.38
N PRO A 296 21.71 -25.50 -37.47
CA PRO A 296 22.31 -24.69 -36.42
C PRO A 296 21.48 -23.44 -36.10
N HIS A 297 21.52 -22.99 -34.85
CA HIS A 297 20.90 -21.74 -34.47
C HIS A 297 21.62 -20.54 -35.11
N LYS A 298 20.87 -19.63 -35.69
CA LYS A 298 21.44 -18.45 -36.40
C LYS A 298 21.40 -17.21 -35.51
N LYS A 299 22.46 -16.37 -35.62
CA LYS A 299 22.44 -15.03 -35.05
C LYS A 299 21.76 -14.08 -36.02
N TYR A 300 20.97 -13.16 -35.46
CA TYR A 300 20.24 -12.14 -36.22
C TYR A 300 20.74 -10.75 -35.87
N ILE A 301 20.81 -9.88 -36.86
CA ILE A 301 21.20 -8.48 -36.78
C ILE A 301 19.99 -7.62 -37.10
N ILE A 302 19.82 -6.53 -36.38
CA ILE A 302 18.75 -5.56 -36.64
C ILE A 302 19.15 -4.74 -37.88
N ASN A 303 18.34 -4.77 -38.95
CA ASN A 303 18.50 -3.96 -40.13
C ASN A 303 17.96 -2.53 -39.93
N ASN A 304 16.67 -2.36 -40.00
CA ASN A 304 16.02 -1.06 -39.86
C ASN A 304 14.99 -1.07 -38.69
N ILE A 305 14.71 0.16 -38.18
CA ILE A 305 13.70 0.39 -37.15
C ILE A 305 12.64 1.33 -37.71
N TYR A 306 11.41 0.84 -37.79
CA TYR A 306 10.26 1.56 -38.28
C TYR A 306 9.30 1.89 -37.14
N PHE A 307 8.89 3.16 -37.04
CA PHE A 307 7.89 3.60 -36.10
C PHE A 307 6.57 3.79 -36.80
N ARG A 308 5.55 3.03 -36.42
CA ARG A 308 4.21 3.08 -36.99
C ARG A 308 3.17 3.38 -35.94
N SER A 309 2.11 4.09 -36.31
CA SER A 309 0.95 4.27 -35.46
C SER A 309 0.07 3.03 -35.48
N GLY A 310 -0.51 2.63 -34.35
CA GLY A 310 -1.46 1.52 -34.27
C GLY A 310 -2.77 1.75 -35.03
N ASP A 311 -3.13 3.00 -35.29
CA ASP A 311 -4.36 3.43 -35.98
C ASP A 311 -4.08 3.96 -37.41
N GLY A 312 -2.88 3.74 -37.94
CA GLY A 312 -2.51 4.18 -39.31
C GLY A 312 -2.33 5.70 -39.47
N LYS A 313 -2.57 6.49 -38.42
CA LYS A 313 -2.41 7.93 -38.41
C LYS A 313 -0.95 8.34 -38.14
N LYS A 314 -0.61 9.60 -38.42
CA LYS A 314 0.71 10.12 -38.07
C LYS A 314 0.92 10.11 -36.54
N LEU A 315 2.07 9.57 -36.07
CA LEU A 315 2.41 9.56 -34.65
C LEU A 315 2.49 10.99 -34.10
N PRO A 316 1.76 11.32 -33.02
CA PRO A 316 1.80 12.66 -32.41
C PRO A 316 3.02 12.88 -31.51
N LEU A 317 4.09 12.08 -31.65
CA LEU A 317 5.33 12.17 -30.93
C LEU A 317 6.47 12.67 -31.82
N ARG A 318 7.40 13.45 -31.24
CA ARG A 318 8.61 13.91 -31.95
C ARG A 318 9.52 12.71 -32.25
N LYS A 319 10.16 12.68 -33.41
CA LYS A 319 11.13 11.63 -33.79
C LYS A 319 12.22 11.44 -32.69
N ARG A 320 12.75 12.52 -32.14
CA ARG A 320 13.74 12.46 -31.05
C ARG A 320 13.23 11.69 -29.81
N VAL A 321 11.94 11.76 -29.50
CA VAL A 321 11.37 11.01 -28.37
C VAL A 321 11.31 9.53 -28.68
N LEU A 322 10.96 9.15 -29.91
CA LEU A 322 10.93 7.76 -30.37
C LEU A 322 12.32 7.15 -30.26
N TYR A 323 13.31 7.75 -30.89
CA TYR A 323 14.70 7.24 -30.86
C TYR A 323 15.32 7.23 -29.46
N ASN A 324 15.10 8.27 -28.62
CA ASN A 324 15.65 8.30 -27.26
C ASN A 324 15.03 7.24 -26.31
N ASN A 325 13.89 6.69 -26.64
CA ASN A 325 13.24 5.64 -25.83
C ASN A 325 13.44 4.24 -26.43
N THR A 326 14.01 4.12 -27.62
CA THR A 326 14.39 2.86 -28.25
C THR A 326 15.83 2.54 -27.86
N VAL A 327 16.04 1.36 -27.28
CA VAL A 327 17.39 0.84 -26.92
C VAL A 327 17.94 -0.01 -28.07
N ILE A 328 17.05 -0.66 -28.81
CA ILE A 328 17.37 -1.40 -30.04
C ILE A 328 18.10 -0.45 -31.00
N ALA A 329 19.19 -0.89 -31.56
CA ALA A 329 19.99 -0.10 -32.53
C ALA A 329 20.10 -0.84 -33.86
N PRO A 330 20.11 -0.12 -35.02
CA PRO A 330 20.44 -0.72 -36.30
C PRO A 330 21.88 -1.28 -36.28
N ASP A 331 22.17 -2.25 -37.11
CA ASP A 331 23.45 -2.95 -37.27
C ASP A 331 23.95 -3.68 -35.99
N ALA A 332 23.14 -3.70 -34.94
CA ALA A 332 23.42 -4.43 -33.69
C ALA A 332 22.84 -5.83 -33.72
N LEU A 333 23.45 -6.76 -33.00
CA LEU A 333 22.86 -8.08 -32.75
C LEU A 333 21.52 -7.96 -32.03
N PHE A 334 20.58 -8.81 -32.37
CA PHE A 334 19.32 -8.91 -31.62
C PHE A 334 19.63 -9.14 -30.13
N CYS A 335 18.96 -8.38 -29.25
CA CYS A 335 19.09 -8.48 -27.82
C CYS A 335 17.71 -8.38 -27.17
N SER A 336 17.25 -9.47 -26.54
CA SER A 336 15.95 -9.52 -25.88
C SER A 336 15.82 -8.52 -24.72
N GLU A 337 16.92 -8.24 -24.02
CA GLU A 337 16.96 -7.23 -22.97
C GLU A 337 16.73 -5.81 -23.52
N ASP A 338 17.27 -5.49 -24.69
CA ASP A 338 17.06 -4.19 -25.34
C ASP A 338 15.62 -4.01 -25.81
N VAL A 339 14.99 -5.11 -26.29
CA VAL A 339 13.57 -5.13 -26.61
C VAL A 339 12.74 -4.85 -25.37
N GLN A 340 13.01 -5.56 -24.27
CA GLN A 340 12.30 -5.36 -23.00
C GLN A 340 12.53 -3.94 -22.43
N ASN A 341 13.74 -3.42 -22.54
CA ASN A 341 14.08 -2.06 -22.14
C ASN A 341 13.34 -1.02 -22.99
N THR A 342 13.20 -1.28 -24.28
CA THR A 342 12.42 -0.44 -25.20
C THR A 342 10.94 -0.43 -24.82
N TYR A 343 10.34 -1.60 -24.57
CA TYR A 343 8.97 -1.68 -24.03
C TYR A 343 8.80 -0.88 -22.74
N ASN A 344 9.71 -1.07 -21.78
CA ASN A 344 9.69 -0.39 -20.49
C ASN A 344 9.83 1.14 -20.64
N ASN A 345 10.59 1.62 -21.62
CA ASN A 345 10.76 3.04 -21.88
C ASN A 345 9.48 3.66 -22.43
N PHE A 346 8.90 3.03 -23.45
CA PHE A 346 7.64 3.52 -24.03
C PHE A 346 6.48 3.44 -23.03
N ALA A 347 6.40 2.41 -22.19
CA ALA A 347 5.39 2.27 -21.15
C ALA A 347 5.43 3.40 -20.09
N ARG A 348 6.56 4.09 -19.94
CA ARG A 348 6.71 5.26 -19.03
C ARG A 348 6.15 6.55 -19.63
N LEU A 349 5.94 6.61 -20.93
CA LEU A 349 5.43 7.78 -21.62
C LEU A 349 3.91 7.87 -21.44
N GLN A 350 3.42 8.95 -20.87
CA GLN A 350 2.00 9.13 -20.59
C GLN A 350 1.14 9.21 -21.87
N ALA A 351 1.72 9.72 -22.95
CA ALA A 351 1.06 9.76 -24.25
C ALA A 351 0.88 8.38 -24.89
N VAL A 352 1.66 7.37 -24.47
CA VAL A 352 1.62 6.01 -25.03
C VAL A 352 0.61 5.18 -24.25
N ARG A 353 -0.28 4.48 -24.97
CA ARG A 353 -1.25 3.53 -24.41
C ARG A 353 -0.67 2.13 -24.32
N TYR A 354 -0.15 1.65 -25.44
CA TYR A 354 0.60 0.39 -25.54
C TYR A 354 1.56 0.47 -26.74
N THR A 355 2.59 -0.36 -26.67
CA THR A 355 3.59 -0.54 -27.73
C THR A 355 3.60 -2.01 -28.12
N ASN A 356 3.67 -2.31 -29.41
CA ASN A 356 3.92 -3.64 -29.92
C ASN A 356 5.22 -3.58 -30.74
N ILE A 357 6.16 -4.47 -30.45
CA ILE A 357 7.42 -4.58 -31.22
C ILE A 357 7.39 -5.91 -31.93
N HIS A 358 7.42 -5.88 -33.21
CA HIS A 358 7.42 -7.04 -34.09
C HIS A 358 8.64 -7.01 -34.99
N PHE A 359 9.25 -8.19 -35.17
CA PHE A 359 10.40 -8.37 -36.04
C PHE A 359 9.99 -9.15 -37.26
N GLU A 360 10.37 -8.65 -38.42
CA GLU A 360 10.19 -9.28 -39.71
C GLU A 360 11.54 -9.74 -40.24
N GLU A 361 11.66 -11.03 -40.52
CA GLU A 361 12.88 -11.63 -41.07
C GLU A 361 12.93 -11.31 -42.55
N LEU A 362 14.08 -10.79 -43.03
CA LEU A 362 14.29 -10.59 -44.45
C LEU A 362 14.66 -11.92 -45.12
N PRO A 363 13.98 -12.27 -46.24
CA PRO A 363 14.22 -13.55 -46.93
C PRO A 363 15.71 -13.79 -47.22
N ASP A 364 16.16 -15.05 -47.02
CA ASP A 364 17.52 -15.53 -47.28
C ASP A 364 18.65 -14.76 -46.57
N THR A 365 18.32 -14.04 -45.51
CA THR A 365 19.28 -13.29 -44.70
C THR A 365 19.12 -13.58 -43.20
N ASN A 366 20.09 -13.11 -42.42
CA ASN A 366 20.00 -13.13 -40.96
C ASN A 366 19.69 -11.70 -40.43
N LEU A 367 18.93 -10.92 -41.21
CA LEU A 367 18.55 -9.56 -40.87
C LEU A 367 17.09 -9.48 -40.40
N LEU A 368 16.83 -8.63 -39.39
CA LEU A 368 15.52 -8.38 -38.85
C LEU A 368 15.15 -6.90 -39.01
N ASP A 369 14.04 -6.64 -39.64
CA ASP A 369 13.40 -5.33 -39.58
C ASP A 369 12.55 -5.22 -38.33
N CYS A 370 12.80 -4.18 -37.53
CA CYS A 370 12.11 -3.92 -36.28
C CYS A 370 10.95 -2.96 -36.48
N ASN A 371 9.72 -3.43 -36.39
CA ASN A 371 8.50 -2.64 -36.49
C ASN A 371 7.99 -2.28 -35.09
N VAL A 372 8.17 -1.03 -34.68
CA VAL A 372 7.68 -0.51 -33.39
C VAL A 372 6.34 0.18 -33.62
N GLN A 373 5.26 -0.53 -33.31
CA GLN A 373 3.89 -0.03 -33.43
C GLN A 373 3.47 0.61 -32.11
N ILE A 374 3.11 1.89 -32.14
CA ILE A 374 2.77 2.67 -30.97
C ILE A 374 1.33 3.14 -31.06
N SER A 375 0.49 2.76 -30.09
CA SER A 375 -0.83 3.33 -29.89
C SER A 375 -0.76 4.44 -28.84
N THR A 376 -1.31 5.60 -29.18
CA THR A 376 -1.33 6.74 -28.27
C THR A 376 -2.69 6.88 -27.57
N ARG A 377 -2.69 7.52 -26.41
CA ARG A 377 -3.90 7.94 -25.69
C ARG A 377 -4.43 9.24 -26.29
N LYS A 378 -5.73 9.51 -26.08
CA LYS A 378 -6.25 10.86 -26.29
C LYS A 378 -5.41 11.85 -25.44
N PRO A 379 -4.91 12.93 -26.04
CA PRO A 379 -4.01 13.84 -25.32
C PRO A 379 -4.72 14.52 -24.16
N ASN A 380 -5.97 14.90 -24.31
CA ASN A 380 -6.74 15.67 -23.35
C ASN A 380 -7.71 14.76 -22.57
N SER A 381 -7.82 15.00 -21.28
CA SER A 381 -8.82 14.40 -20.41
C SER A 381 -9.28 15.38 -19.34
N ILE A 382 -10.54 15.28 -18.98
CA ILE A 382 -11.14 16.01 -17.86
C ILE A 382 -11.69 14.98 -16.89
N SER A 383 -11.38 15.13 -15.61
CA SER A 383 -11.92 14.29 -14.54
C SER A 383 -12.58 15.16 -13.48
N PHE A 384 -13.73 14.72 -13.01
CA PHE A 384 -14.45 15.30 -11.89
C PHE A 384 -14.48 14.30 -10.74
N GLN A 385 -14.06 14.72 -9.54
CA GLN A 385 -13.96 13.85 -8.37
C GLN A 385 -14.68 14.53 -7.20
N PRO A 386 -15.88 14.03 -6.81
CA PRO A 386 -16.51 14.42 -5.55
C PRO A 386 -15.83 13.68 -4.38
N GLU A 387 -15.67 14.36 -3.27
CA GLU A 387 -15.02 13.88 -2.06
C GLU A 387 -15.92 14.17 -0.85
N GLY A 388 -16.05 13.22 0.07
CA GLY A 388 -16.53 13.50 1.43
C GLY A 388 -15.34 13.75 2.33
N THR A 389 -15.36 14.81 3.11
CA THR A 389 -14.28 15.13 4.05
C THR A 389 -14.74 14.95 5.50
N ASN A 390 -13.80 14.60 6.37
CA ASN A 390 -14.01 14.55 7.82
C ASN A 390 -12.70 14.98 8.49
N THR A 391 -12.68 16.19 9.00
CA THR A 391 -11.52 16.75 9.67
C THR A 391 -11.80 16.84 11.17
N ALA A 392 -11.17 15.97 11.95
CA ALA A 392 -11.29 15.92 13.42
C ALA A 392 -12.74 15.71 13.95
N GLY A 393 -13.65 15.17 13.14
CA GLY A 393 -15.06 14.99 13.47
C GLY A 393 -16.03 15.94 12.75
N ASP A 394 -15.51 16.96 12.09
CA ASP A 394 -16.27 17.89 11.26
C ASP A 394 -16.47 17.29 9.87
N PHE A 395 -17.72 17.15 9.46
CA PHE A 395 -18.08 16.58 8.17
C PHE A 395 -18.17 17.68 7.11
N GLY A 396 -17.66 17.34 5.94
CA GLY A 396 -17.69 18.27 4.81
C GLY A 396 -17.78 17.55 3.48
N ALA A 397 -17.83 18.34 2.45
CA ALA A 397 -17.79 17.90 1.06
C ALA A 397 -16.76 18.70 0.28
N ALA A 398 -16.08 18.06 -0.64
CA ALA A 398 -15.19 18.71 -1.59
C ALA A 398 -15.46 18.19 -3.01
N ALA A 399 -15.06 18.95 -3.98
CA ALA A 399 -15.06 18.53 -5.36
C ALA A 399 -13.79 19.03 -6.06
N SER A 400 -13.21 18.19 -6.91
CA SER A 400 -12.09 18.59 -7.75
C SER A 400 -12.39 18.36 -9.23
N LEU A 401 -12.03 19.35 -10.04
CA LEU A 401 -12.06 19.29 -11.50
C LEU A 401 -10.61 19.36 -11.99
N THR A 402 -10.19 18.30 -12.71
CA THR A 402 -8.82 18.22 -13.22
C THR A 402 -8.84 18.11 -14.74
N TYR A 403 -8.21 19.07 -15.40
CA TYR A 403 -7.82 18.98 -16.82
C TYR A 403 -6.41 18.42 -16.93
N THR A 404 -6.19 17.47 -17.83
CA THR A 404 -4.86 16.88 -18.08
C THR A 404 -4.61 16.80 -19.59
N ASN A 405 -3.45 17.29 -20.03
CA ASN A 405 -2.91 17.02 -21.36
C ASN A 405 -1.64 16.17 -21.23
N ASN A 406 -1.62 15.00 -21.85
CA ASN A 406 -0.55 14.00 -21.73
C ASN A 406 0.54 14.12 -22.79
N ASN A 407 0.50 15.12 -23.65
CA ASN A 407 1.43 15.29 -24.76
C ASN A 407 1.59 16.74 -25.19
N LEU A 408 1.77 17.66 -24.24
CA LEU A 408 1.71 19.11 -24.44
C LEU A 408 2.64 19.60 -25.56
N PHE A 409 3.89 19.17 -25.57
CA PHE A 409 4.91 19.56 -26.56
C PHE A 409 5.30 18.40 -27.48
N ARG A 410 4.46 17.42 -27.69
CA ARG A 410 4.72 16.19 -28.47
C ARG A 410 5.94 15.37 -27.96
N GLY A 411 6.29 15.53 -26.70
CA GLY A 411 7.37 14.81 -26.02
C GLY A 411 6.87 13.93 -24.89
N SER A 412 5.53 13.72 -24.80
CA SER A 412 4.86 13.05 -23.70
C SER A 412 5.02 13.81 -22.36
N GLU A 413 5.15 15.11 -22.43
CA GLU A 413 5.06 15.99 -21.27
C GLU A 413 3.59 16.03 -20.81
N THR A 414 3.39 15.92 -19.49
CA THR A 414 2.05 15.97 -18.90
C THR A 414 1.85 17.33 -18.24
N PHE A 415 0.84 18.03 -18.70
CA PHE A 415 0.37 19.27 -18.08
C PHE A 415 -0.98 19.01 -17.42
N SER A 416 -1.15 19.38 -16.18
CA SER A 416 -2.43 19.28 -15.48
C SER A 416 -2.74 20.51 -14.68
N VAL A 417 -4.02 20.89 -14.70
CA VAL A 417 -4.58 21.95 -13.85
C VAL A 417 -5.73 21.35 -13.07
N GLN A 418 -5.65 21.43 -11.76
CA GLN A 418 -6.69 20.98 -10.83
C GLN A 418 -7.25 22.17 -10.08
N LEU A 419 -8.57 22.28 -10.10
CA LEU A 419 -9.35 23.17 -9.27
C LEU A 419 -10.06 22.34 -8.22
N ARG A 420 -9.89 22.65 -6.94
CA ARG A 420 -10.56 21.98 -5.83
C ARG A 420 -11.25 23.01 -4.95
N GLY A 421 -12.51 22.74 -4.61
CA GLY A 421 -13.26 23.47 -3.60
C GLY A 421 -13.66 22.49 -2.49
N ALA A 422 -13.58 22.94 -1.23
CA ALA A 422 -14.02 22.16 -0.07
C ALA A 422 -14.83 23.06 0.87
N TYR A 423 -15.80 22.43 1.52
CA TYR A 423 -16.65 23.03 2.53
C TYR A 423 -16.79 22.07 3.70
N GLU A 424 -16.55 22.55 4.93
CA GLU A 424 -16.72 21.75 6.15
C GLU A 424 -17.54 22.54 7.18
N ALA A 425 -18.50 21.85 7.77
CA ALA A 425 -19.31 22.41 8.88
C ALA A 425 -18.52 22.21 10.18
N ILE A 426 -18.02 23.31 10.75
CA ILE A 426 -17.25 23.29 12.00
C ILE A 426 -18.23 23.24 13.18
N LYS A 427 -18.02 22.29 14.10
CA LYS A 427 -18.77 22.19 15.34
C LYS A 427 -17.85 22.46 16.52
N GLY A 428 -18.22 23.41 17.37
CA GLY A 428 -17.72 23.42 18.74
C GLY A 428 -16.58 24.39 19.08
N LEU A 429 -16.36 25.47 18.36
CA LEU A 429 -15.60 26.60 18.90
C LEU A 429 -16.57 27.53 19.66
N GLU A 430 -16.37 27.66 20.98
CA GLU A 430 -17.11 28.62 21.80
C GLU A 430 -16.89 30.04 21.24
N GLY A 431 -17.96 30.74 20.91
CA GLY A 431 -17.95 32.11 20.33
C GLY A 431 -18.13 32.16 18.82
N TYR A 432 -18.04 31.04 18.08
CA TYR A 432 -18.19 31.01 16.63
C TYR A 432 -19.34 30.06 16.22
N GLN A 433 -20.57 30.43 16.59
CA GLN A 433 -21.74 29.61 16.16
C GLN A 433 -22.05 29.86 14.69
N ASN A 434 -22.15 28.79 13.91
CA ASN A 434 -22.56 28.76 12.48
C ASN A 434 -21.57 29.29 11.44
N GLU A 435 -20.30 29.42 11.73
CA GLU A 435 -19.31 29.71 10.70
C GLU A 435 -18.67 28.44 10.16
N ASN A 436 -18.36 28.44 8.86
CA ASN A 436 -17.96 27.24 8.15
C ASN A 436 -16.53 27.43 7.60
N TYR A 437 -15.85 26.31 7.41
CA TYR A 437 -14.58 26.27 6.72
C TYR A 437 -14.79 26.17 5.21
N VAL A 438 -14.15 27.05 4.48
CA VAL A 438 -14.14 27.03 3.01
C VAL A 438 -12.71 27.04 2.51
N GLU A 439 -12.42 26.12 1.59
CA GLU A 439 -11.11 26.00 0.96
C GLU A 439 -11.23 26.01 -0.56
N TYR A 440 -10.34 26.76 -1.22
CA TYR A 440 -10.14 26.73 -2.66
C TYR A 440 -8.68 26.46 -2.95
N ASN A 441 -8.40 25.53 -3.85
CA ASN A 441 -7.06 25.21 -4.30
C ASN A 441 -7.00 25.17 -5.82
N ILE A 442 -6.00 25.86 -6.38
CA ILE A 442 -5.60 25.68 -7.76
C ILE A 442 -4.20 25.07 -7.79
N GLU A 443 -4.04 23.97 -8.48
CA GLU A 443 -2.76 23.29 -8.62
C GLU A 443 -2.45 23.07 -10.09
N THR A 444 -1.27 23.51 -10.51
CA THR A 444 -0.75 23.31 -11.86
C THR A 444 0.51 22.46 -11.79
N LYS A 445 0.57 21.41 -12.59
CA LYS A 445 1.74 20.52 -12.71
C LYS A 445 2.19 20.41 -14.15
N LEU A 446 3.50 20.47 -14.36
CA LEU A 446 4.15 20.18 -15.62
C LEU A 446 5.21 19.10 -15.39
N ALA A 447 4.96 17.90 -15.89
CA ALA A 447 5.84 16.76 -15.73
C ALA A 447 6.51 16.40 -17.06
N PHE A 448 7.81 16.20 -17.03
CA PHE A 448 8.64 15.79 -18.16
C PHE A 448 9.08 14.33 -17.97
N PRO A 449 8.98 13.46 -18.97
CA PRO A 449 9.38 12.06 -18.85
C PRO A 449 10.92 11.85 -18.80
N ARG A 450 11.67 12.93 -18.64
CA ARG A 450 13.14 12.98 -18.59
C ARG A 450 13.64 13.93 -17.52
N ILE A 451 14.93 13.82 -17.18
CA ILE A 451 15.57 14.79 -16.29
C ILE A 451 15.76 16.11 -17.04
N ILE A 452 15.25 17.18 -16.46
CA ILE A 452 15.59 18.56 -16.85
C ILE A 452 16.54 19.09 -15.80
N ALA A 453 17.83 18.98 -16.05
CA ALA A 453 18.91 19.49 -15.20
C ALA A 453 20.09 19.88 -16.10
N PRO A 454 20.23 21.16 -16.49
CA PRO A 454 21.26 21.60 -17.42
C PRO A 454 22.69 21.37 -16.88
N PHE A 455 22.83 21.34 -15.55
CA PHE A 455 24.11 21.11 -14.86
C PHE A 455 24.56 19.64 -14.80
N LEU A 456 23.72 18.67 -15.22
CA LEU A 456 24.07 17.25 -15.22
C LEU A 456 24.49 16.79 -16.62
N SER A 457 25.52 15.91 -16.68
CA SER A 457 25.99 15.33 -17.94
C SER A 457 24.90 14.55 -18.67
N GLU A 458 24.99 14.48 -19.98
CA GLU A 458 24.02 13.75 -20.80
C GLU A 458 24.04 12.24 -20.50
N ILE A 459 25.20 11.69 -20.22
CA ILE A 459 25.38 10.29 -19.82
C ILE A 459 24.60 10.00 -18.53
N PHE A 460 24.74 10.87 -17.52
CA PHE A 460 24.02 10.72 -16.26
C PHE A 460 22.49 10.78 -16.46
N ARG A 461 22.01 11.73 -17.28
CA ARG A 461 20.58 11.89 -17.59
C ARG A 461 20.00 10.67 -18.30
N LYS A 462 20.72 10.09 -19.26
CA LYS A 462 20.30 8.87 -19.98
C LYS A 462 20.30 7.65 -19.08
N LYS A 463 21.33 7.48 -18.22
CA LYS A 463 21.45 6.33 -17.31
C LYS A 463 20.39 6.31 -16.20
N ASN A 464 20.07 7.45 -15.60
CA ASN A 464 19.22 7.50 -14.42
C ASN A 464 17.72 7.56 -14.70
N ARG A 465 17.26 7.91 -15.91
CA ARG A 465 15.86 7.87 -16.37
C ARG A 465 14.84 8.39 -15.35
N MET A 466 15.14 9.51 -14.70
CA MET A 466 14.24 10.19 -13.77
C MET A 466 13.26 11.08 -14.54
N LYS A 467 12.08 11.31 -13.99
CA LYS A 467 11.12 12.31 -14.45
C LYS A 467 11.37 13.61 -13.70
N SER A 468 11.17 14.75 -14.35
CA SER A 468 11.15 16.08 -13.71
C SER A 468 9.73 16.56 -13.59
N GLU A 469 9.40 17.21 -12.50
CA GLU A 469 8.09 17.79 -12.24
C GLU A 469 8.26 19.22 -11.71
N LEU A 470 7.57 20.15 -12.34
CA LEU A 470 7.34 21.49 -11.83
C LEU A 470 5.91 21.54 -11.31
N LEU A 471 5.74 22.01 -10.09
CA LEU A 471 4.46 22.17 -9.44
C LEU A 471 4.31 23.61 -8.99
N PHE A 472 3.14 24.16 -9.23
CA PHE A 472 2.70 25.44 -8.70
C PHE A 472 1.31 25.25 -8.10
N SER A 473 1.11 25.68 -6.86
CA SER A 473 -0.19 25.58 -6.17
C SER A 473 -0.46 26.83 -5.38
N TYR A 474 -1.71 27.27 -5.41
CA TYR A 474 -2.22 28.35 -4.57
C TYR A 474 -3.45 27.85 -3.84
N ASN A 475 -3.37 27.85 -2.52
CA ASN A 475 -4.42 27.38 -1.62
C ASN A 475 -4.93 28.53 -0.76
N MET A 476 -6.25 28.68 -0.75
CA MET A 476 -6.97 29.67 0.05
C MET A 476 -7.82 28.93 1.08
N GLN A 477 -7.58 29.19 2.34
CA GLN A 477 -8.33 28.63 3.47
C GLN A 477 -8.96 29.79 4.23
N ASN A 478 -10.27 29.78 4.34
CA ASN A 478 -11.04 30.72 5.16
C ASN A 478 -11.67 29.93 6.30
N ARG A 479 -11.26 30.21 7.51
CA ARG A 479 -11.84 29.73 8.77
C ARG A 479 -12.40 30.89 9.56
N PRO A 480 -13.33 30.64 10.49
CA PRO A 480 -13.84 31.70 11.37
C PRO A 480 -12.76 32.43 12.16
N GLU A 481 -11.68 31.70 12.50
CA GLU A 481 -10.60 32.21 13.34
C GLU A 481 -9.56 32.98 12.55
N PHE A 482 -9.30 32.55 11.30
CA PHE A 482 -8.25 33.13 10.45
C PHE A 482 -8.47 32.83 8.96
N HIS A 483 -7.89 33.69 8.13
CA HIS A 483 -7.70 33.43 6.72
C HIS A 483 -6.24 33.07 6.45
N ARG A 484 -6.02 32.03 5.66
CA ARG A 484 -4.68 31.54 5.32
C ARG A 484 -4.54 31.42 3.81
N ARG A 485 -3.41 31.82 3.29
CA ARG A 485 -3.03 31.72 1.88
C ARG A 485 -1.71 30.99 1.80
N VAL A 486 -1.64 29.93 1.01
CA VAL A 486 -0.42 29.15 0.84
C VAL A 486 -0.06 29.09 -0.62
N LEU A 487 1.09 29.66 -0.95
CA LEU A 487 1.70 29.56 -2.27
C LEU A 487 2.79 28.49 -2.22
N THR A 488 2.71 27.51 -3.12
CA THR A 488 3.73 26.47 -3.25
C THR A 488 4.30 26.48 -4.65
N ALA A 489 5.63 26.46 -4.76
CA ALA A 489 6.35 26.23 -6.00
C ALA A 489 7.41 25.17 -5.78
N ALA A 490 7.41 24.10 -6.58
CA ALA A 490 8.35 23.01 -6.36
C ALA A 490 8.94 22.47 -7.66
N TRP A 491 10.21 22.09 -7.58
CA TRP A 491 10.92 21.36 -8.62
C TRP A 491 11.39 20.03 -8.07
N ARG A 492 10.86 18.95 -8.65
CA ARG A 492 11.01 17.58 -8.14
C ARG A 492 11.53 16.64 -9.20
N TYR A 493 12.30 15.64 -8.77
CA TYR A 493 12.75 14.54 -9.60
C TYR A 493 12.19 13.22 -9.07
N HIS A 494 11.60 12.42 -9.94
CA HIS A 494 11.01 11.14 -9.58
C HIS A 494 11.70 9.99 -10.32
N ARG A 495 12.08 8.95 -9.60
CA ARG A 495 12.58 7.69 -10.15
C ARG A 495 11.78 6.53 -9.61
N SER A 496 11.11 5.81 -10.49
CA SER A 496 10.45 4.55 -10.16
C SER A 496 11.13 3.43 -10.95
N MET A 497 11.56 2.38 -10.27
CA MET A 497 12.24 1.24 -10.89
C MET A 497 11.28 0.10 -11.29
N GLY A 498 9.97 0.27 -11.06
CA GLY A 498 8.93 -0.69 -11.39
C GLY A 498 8.25 -1.29 -10.15
N ARG A 499 7.33 -2.23 -10.40
CA ARG A 499 6.56 -2.90 -9.33
C ARG A 499 7.50 -3.72 -8.44
N LYS A 500 7.34 -3.66 -7.12
CA LYS A 500 8.19 -4.29 -6.09
C LYS A 500 9.66 -3.81 -6.09
N LYS A 501 9.94 -2.66 -6.70
CA LYS A 501 11.25 -2.02 -6.65
C LYS A 501 11.12 -0.65 -5.99
N PRO A 502 12.18 -0.11 -5.38
CA PRO A 502 12.12 1.17 -4.71
C PRO A 502 11.79 2.31 -5.67
N SER A 503 11.11 3.33 -5.16
CA SER A 503 10.95 4.62 -5.82
C SER A 503 11.59 5.73 -4.98
N TYR A 504 12.15 6.68 -5.67
CA TYR A 504 12.83 7.84 -5.09
C TYR A 504 12.17 9.11 -5.61
N ARG A 505 11.95 10.07 -4.71
CA ARG A 505 11.60 11.43 -5.07
C ARG A 505 12.60 12.38 -4.43
N PHE A 506 13.28 13.14 -5.24
CA PHE A 506 14.18 14.19 -4.79
C PHE A 506 13.50 15.55 -5.02
N ASP A 507 13.13 16.22 -3.95
CA ASP A 507 12.60 17.58 -3.96
C ASP A 507 13.80 18.53 -3.99
N PHE A 508 14.21 18.94 -5.18
CA PHE A 508 15.40 19.77 -5.37
C PHE A 508 15.16 21.17 -4.79
N LEU A 509 14.02 21.73 -5.08
CA LEU A 509 13.56 23.03 -4.58
C LEU A 509 12.06 22.92 -4.27
N ASP A 510 11.66 23.25 -3.05
CA ASP A 510 10.25 23.30 -2.64
C ASP A 510 10.05 24.53 -1.77
N ILE A 511 9.36 25.53 -2.33
CA ILE A 511 9.08 26.81 -1.72
C ILE A 511 7.64 26.78 -1.23
N ASN A 512 7.43 27.09 0.04
CA ASN A 512 6.12 27.28 0.64
C ASN A 512 6.10 28.65 1.32
N TYR A 513 5.27 29.52 0.80
CA TYR A 513 4.98 30.80 1.41
C TYR A 513 3.58 30.76 2.02
N VAL A 514 3.51 30.89 3.33
CA VAL A 514 2.29 30.96 4.12
C VAL A 514 2.05 32.41 4.51
N HIS A 515 0.92 32.95 4.14
CA HIS A 515 0.49 34.29 4.47
C HIS A 515 -0.85 34.32 5.21
N MET A 516 -0.93 35.07 6.30
CA MET A 516 -2.10 35.16 7.17
C MET A 516 -2.71 36.58 7.03
N PRO A 517 -3.54 36.84 5.99
CA PRO A 517 -4.05 38.16 5.71
C PRO A 517 -5.02 38.70 6.78
N TRP A 518 -5.65 37.78 7.52
CA TRP A 518 -6.62 38.16 8.55
C TRP A 518 -6.65 37.13 9.68
N ILE A 519 -6.77 37.64 10.90
CA ILE A 519 -6.97 36.83 12.12
C ILE A 519 -8.08 37.53 12.91
N SER A 520 -9.05 36.77 13.41
CA SER A 520 -10.16 37.28 14.21
C SER A 520 -9.66 38.07 15.44
N ALA A 521 -10.21 39.21 15.70
CA ALA A 521 -9.85 40.05 16.85
C ALA A 521 -10.11 39.35 18.18
N THR A 522 -11.21 38.58 18.28
CA THR A 522 -11.55 37.74 19.46
C THR A 522 -10.50 36.69 19.67
N PHE A 523 -10.19 35.92 18.61
CA PHE A 523 -9.16 34.86 18.64
C PHE A 523 -7.78 35.42 19.00
N LYS A 524 -7.42 36.57 18.43
CA LYS A 524 -6.18 37.27 18.72
C LYS A 524 -6.08 37.65 20.20
N LYS A 525 -7.14 38.25 20.74
CA LYS A 525 -7.21 38.70 22.14
C LYS A 525 -7.17 37.52 23.13
N GLU A 526 -7.93 36.46 22.86
CA GLU A 526 -8.05 35.31 23.77
C GLU A 526 -6.85 34.40 23.76
N TYR A 527 -6.20 34.20 22.59
CA TYR A 527 -5.17 33.20 22.39
C TYR A 527 -3.78 33.73 22.05
N LEU A 528 -3.67 34.91 21.43
CA LEU A 528 -2.40 35.43 20.92
C LEU A 528 -1.83 36.58 21.74
N ASP A 529 -2.68 37.46 22.28
CA ASP A 529 -2.26 38.69 22.97
C ASP A 529 -2.11 38.53 24.49
N ASP A 530 -2.14 37.29 25.02
CA ASP A 530 -1.92 37.05 26.45
C ASP A 530 -0.51 37.52 26.85
N ALA A 531 -0.45 38.53 27.70
CA ALA A 531 0.77 39.20 28.16
C ALA A 531 1.73 38.29 28.95
N SER A 532 1.26 37.13 29.38
CA SER A 532 2.07 36.13 30.15
C SER A 532 3.13 35.39 29.32
N ASN A 533 3.27 35.71 28.02
CA ASN A 533 4.23 35.08 27.08
C ASN A 533 4.16 33.53 27.02
N ARG A 534 3.01 32.96 27.40
CA ARG A 534 2.80 31.49 27.49
C ARG A 534 2.42 30.83 26.16
N ASN A 535 2.15 31.65 25.13
CA ASN A 535 1.67 31.14 23.83
C ASN A 535 2.66 31.40 22.69
N ALA A 536 3.97 31.31 22.95
CA ALA A 536 4.98 31.57 21.93
C ALA A 536 4.84 30.62 20.71
N ILE A 537 4.51 29.35 20.96
CA ILE A 537 4.27 28.34 19.91
C ILE A 537 3.01 28.71 19.10
N LEU A 538 1.93 29.07 19.80
CA LEU A 538 0.68 29.45 19.18
C LEU A 538 0.86 30.68 18.30
N ARG A 539 1.50 31.73 18.83
CA ARG A 539 1.76 32.98 18.10
C ARG A 539 2.54 32.70 16.81
N TYR A 540 3.61 31.91 16.89
CA TYR A 540 4.42 31.56 15.73
C TYR A 540 3.64 30.80 14.63
N ASN A 541 2.58 30.08 14.99
CA ASN A 541 1.73 29.35 14.04
C ASN A 541 0.81 30.26 13.20
N TYR A 542 0.59 31.51 13.64
CA TYR A 542 -0.26 32.50 12.97
C TYR A 542 0.53 33.67 12.36
N GLU A 543 1.85 33.54 12.25
CA GLU A 543 2.71 34.48 11.54
C GLU A 543 2.93 34.05 10.09
N ASP A 544 3.31 34.99 9.25
CA ASP A 544 3.76 34.74 7.90
C ASP A 544 5.06 33.96 7.93
N ILE A 545 5.13 32.84 7.17
CA ILE A 545 6.28 31.97 7.17
C ILE A 545 6.72 31.68 5.74
N PHE A 546 8.03 31.73 5.52
CA PHE A 546 8.66 31.32 4.29
C PHE A 546 9.49 30.05 4.55
N ILE A 547 9.21 28.98 3.79
CA ILE A 547 9.91 27.70 3.90
C ILE A 547 10.50 27.37 2.53
N LEU A 548 11.82 27.33 2.44
CA LEU A 548 12.54 26.79 1.31
C LEU A 548 13.22 25.51 1.75
N ARG A 549 12.79 24.37 1.19
CA ARG A 549 13.33 23.06 1.57
C ARG A 549 13.87 22.27 0.40
N THR A 550 14.81 21.40 0.69
CA THR A 550 15.28 20.30 -0.15
C THR A 550 15.02 19.00 0.58
N GLY A 551 14.59 17.96 -0.13
CA GLY A 551 14.23 16.70 0.51
C GLY A 551 14.44 15.46 -0.36
N LEU A 552 14.62 14.33 0.28
CA LEU A 552 14.70 13.00 -0.33
C LEU A 552 13.66 12.09 0.27
N ASN A 553 12.79 11.56 -0.57
CA ASN A 553 11.80 10.58 -0.19
C ASN A 553 12.14 9.23 -0.84
N TYR A 554 12.15 8.21 -0.01
CA TYR A 554 12.31 6.81 -0.41
C TYR A 554 11.03 6.06 -0.13
N SER A 555 10.55 5.25 -1.07
CA SER A 555 9.44 4.34 -0.81
C SER A 555 9.67 2.99 -1.50
N PHE A 556 9.42 1.94 -0.74
CA PHE A 556 9.45 0.56 -1.19
C PHE A 556 8.19 -0.15 -0.72
N SER A 557 7.56 -0.95 -1.58
CA SER A 557 6.41 -1.77 -1.20
C SER A 557 6.41 -3.06 -2.00
N ASP A 558 6.30 -4.16 -1.28
CA ASP A 558 6.03 -5.49 -1.82
C ASP A 558 4.73 -6.07 -1.24
N SER A 559 4.51 -7.37 -1.39
CA SER A 559 3.31 -8.05 -0.86
C SER A 559 3.30 -8.22 0.67
N LYS A 560 4.43 -8.01 1.34
CA LYS A 560 4.62 -8.24 2.79
C LYS A 560 5.13 -7.03 3.53
N ASN A 561 5.92 -6.18 2.86
CA ASN A 561 6.62 -5.07 3.49
C ASN A 561 6.34 -3.77 2.74
N ALA A 562 6.17 -2.68 3.48
CA ALA A 562 6.18 -1.33 2.98
C ALA A 562 7.11 -0.48 3.84
N LEU A 563 8.04 0.23 3.21
CA LEU A 563 8.96 1.15 3.86
C LEU A 563 8.88 2.50 3.18
N ARG A 564 8.65 3.54 3.97
CA ARG A 564 8.72 4.93 3.55
C ARG A 564 9.72 5.64 4.43
N SER A 565 10.59 6.43 3.83
CA SER A 565 11.52 7.29 4.55
C SER A 565 11.55 8.64 3.87
N ASN A 566 11.56 9.69 4.66
CA ASN A 566 11.66 11.06 4.20
C ASN A 566 12.75 11.76 5.01
N VAL A 567 13.62 12.49 4.33
CA VAL A 567 14.59 13.39 4.95
C VAL A 567 14.46 14.73 4.26
N GLU A 568 14.26 15.78 5.02
CA GLU A 568 14.19 17.13 4.50
C GLU A 568 15.01 18.13 5.33
N ILE A 569 15.57 19.10 4.63
CA ILE A 569 16.35 20.19 5.22
C ILE A 569 15.76 21.49 4.72
N GLY A 570 15.30 22.34 5.63
CA GLY A 570 14.71 23.66 5.35
C GLY A 570 15.66 24.78 5.66
N GLY A 571 15.66 25.86 4.85
CA GLY A 571 16.29 27.14 5.13
C GLY A 571 17.82 27.23 4.94
N ASN A 572 18.53 26.12 4.80
CA ASN A 572 20.01 26.16 4.73
C ASN A 572 20.55 26.91 3.53
N LEU A 573 19.93 26.74 2.37
CA LEU A 573 20.33 27.48 1.17
C LEU A 573 20.18 28.99 1.37
N LEU A 574 19.04 29.42 1.91
CA LEU A 574 18.80 30.84 2.21
C LEU A 574 19.74 31.36 3.28
N TYR A 575 20.03 30.58 4.33
CA TYR A 575 20.95 30.94 5.39
C TYR A 575 22.37 31.12 4.84
N GLY A 576 22.83 30.20 3.99
CA GLY A 576 24.12 30.31 3.35
C GLY A 576 24.23 31.58 2.46
N ILE A 577 23.19 31.87 1.67
CA ILE A 577 23.11 33.07 0.82
C ILE A 577 23.07 34.34 1.72
N SER A 578 22.23 34.35 2.73
CA SER A 578 22.11 35.51 3.65
C SER A 578 23.41 35.82 4.38
N ASN A 579 24.13 34.78 4.80
CA ASN A 579 25.43 34.90 5.47
C ASN A 579 26.53 35.38 4.48
N LEU A 580 26.57 34.87 3.26
CA LEU A 580 27.51 35.27 2.21
C LEU A 580 27.37 36.76 1.86
N PHE A 581 26.14 37.22 1.72
CA PHE A 581 25.85 38.63 1.39
C PHE A 581 25.72 39.53 2.63
N LYS A 582 26.03 39.07 3.83
CA LYS A 582 25.95 39.81 5.12
C LYS A 582 24.60 40.49 5.28
N ALA A 583 23.49 39.81 4.98
CA ALA A 583 22.13 40.34 5.05
C ALA A 583 21.82 40.86 6.46
N ARG A 584 20.98 41.90 6.55
CA ARG A 584 20.55 42.47 7.84
C ARG A 584 19.59 41.49 8.55
N ARG A 585 19.69 41.42 9.87
CA ARG A 585 18.81 40.68 10.73
C ARG A 585 17.68 41.55 11.29
N ASN A 586 16.54 40.94 11.59
CA ASN A 586 15.44 41.61 12.27
C ASN A 586 15.72 41.79 13.77
N ALA A 587 14.79 42.42 14.51
CA ALA A 587 14.89 42.66 15.95
C ALA A 587 15.02 41.36 16.78
N GLN A 588 14.56 40.19 16.23
CA GLN A 588 14.67 38.87 16.82
C GLN A 588 15.95 38.14 16.42
N ASN A 589 16.93 38.84 15.83
CA ASN A 589 18.21 38.33 15.34
C ASN A 589 18.09 37.24 14.24
N GLN A 590 17.02 37.26 13.44
CA GLN A 590 16.73 36.34 12.36
C GLN A 590 16.98 37.02 11.00
N TYR A 591 17.49 36.24 10.02
CA TYR A 591 17.52 36.67 8.64
C TYR A 591 16.11 36.61 8.05
N THR A 592 15.79 37.58 7.19
CA THR A 592 14.48 37.68 6.55
C THR A 592 14.61 37.70 5.05
N LEU A 593 13.59 37.16 4.36
CA LEU A 593 13.37 37.28 2.94
C LEU A 593 12.02 38.02 2.75
N PHE A 594 11.99 39.12 1.99
CA PHE A 594 10.79 39.97 1.87
C PHE A 594 10.19 40.43 3.22
N LYS A 595 11.04 40.71 4.20
CA LYS A 595 10.69 41.07 5.59
C LYS A 595 10.09 39.90 6.42
N ILE A 596 10.05 38.69 5.90
CA ILE A 596 9.51 37.50 6.56
C ILE A 596 10.66 36.59 6.99
N ALA A 597 10.66 36.16 8.24
CA ALA A 597 11.64 35.18 8.73
C ALA A 597 11.43 33.85 8.04
N TYR A 598 12.50 33.24 7.51
CA TYR A 598 12.40 31.90 6.92
C TYR A 598 12.76 30.83 7.92
N ALA A 599 12.06 29.69 7.81
CA ALA A 599 12.27 28.54 8.68
C ALA A 599 13.56 27.80 8.35
N GLN A 600 14.36 27.46 9.40
CA GLN A 600 15.55 26.63 9.28
C GLN A 600 15.44 25.41 10.20
N TYR A 601 15.45 24.20 9.61
CA TYR A 601 15.25 22.94 10.33
C TYR A 601 15.78 21.74 9.55
N VAL A 602 15.95 20.64 10.25
CA VAL A 602 16.13 19.29 9.67
C VAL A 602 14.99 18.40 10.16
N LYS A 603 14.47 17.52 9.26
CA LYS A 603 13.41 16.57 9.58
C LYS A 603 13.69 15.23 8.93
N GLY A 604 13.48 14.15 9.68
CA GLY A 604 13.59 12.77 9.21
C GLY A 604 12.40 11.95 9.67
N ASP A 605 11.83 11.17 8.75
CA ASP A 605 10.71 10.27 9.02
C ASP A 605 11.03 8.86 8.48
N ILE A 606 10.68 7.84 9.25
CA ILE A 606 10.72 6.43 8.84
C ILE A 606 9.39 5.80 9.20
N ASP A 607 8.80 5.09 8.24
CA ASP A 607 7.50 4.44 8.35
C ASP A 607 7.62 3.03 7.76
N TYR A 608 7.49 2.00 8.58
CA TYR A 608 7.66 0.61 8.19
C TYR A 608 6.44 -0.23 8.55
N THR A 609 5.89 -0.91 7.57
CA THR A 609 4.76 -1.84 7.76
C THR A 609 5.15 -3.24 7.30
N ARG A 610 4.84 -4.24 8.11
CA ARG A 610 5.02 -5.66 7.78
C ARG A 610 3.71 -6.42 7.91
N LEU A 611 3.35 -7.16 6.85
CA LEU A 611 2.19 -8.04 6.83
C LEU A 611 2.63 -9.50 6.97
N VAL A 612 2.21 -10.16 8.05
CA VAL A 612 2.45 -11.57 8.32
C VAL A 612 1.15 -12.33 8.08
N LYS A 613 1.11 -13.13 7.01
CA LYS A 613 -0.03 -14.02 6.74
C LYS A 613 0.00 -15.18 7.72
N ILE A 614 -1.01 -15.30 8.58
CA ILE A 614 -1.18 -16.42 9.49
C ILE A 614 -1.83 -17.59 8.74
N ASP A 615 -2.89 -17.28 7.98
CA ASP A 615 -3.57 -18.21 7.08
C ASP A 615 -4.23 -17.45 5.91
N THR A 616 -5.09 -18.12 5.14
CA THR A 616 -5.74 -17.52 3.96
C THR A 616 -6.70 -16.38 4.28
N LYS A 617 -7.21 -16.30 5.51
CA LYS A 617 -8.22 -15.33 5.96
C LYS A 617 -7.73 -14.42 7.08
N ASN A 618 -6.58 -14.75 7.69
CA ASN A 618 -6.05 -14.03 8.84
C ASN A 618 -4.66 -13.46 8.53
N THR A 619 -4.48 -12.18 8.86
CA THR A 619 -3.21 -11.46 8.63
C THR A 619 -2.90 -10.61 9.85
N LEU A 620 -1.68 -10.69 10.35
CA LEU A 620 -1.13 -9.78 11.35
C LEU A 620 -0.38 -8.67 10.63
N ALA A 621 -0.79 -7.42 10.87
CA ALA A 621 -0.12 -6.23 10.39
C ALA A 621 0.66 -5.59 11.55
N LEU A 622 1.92 -5.31 11.33
CA LEU A 622 2.82 -4.62 12.26
C LEU A 622 3.26 -3.31 11.61
N HIS A 623 3.19 -2.22 12.34
CA HIS A 623 3.61 -0.91 11.90
C HIS A 623 4.54 -0.26 12.92
N PHE A 624 5.56 0.41 12.42
CA PHE A 624 6.51 1.22 13.19
C PHE A 624 6.72 2.54 12.45
N GLY A 625 6.48 3.65 13.13
CA GLY A 625 6.69 5.00 12.64
C GLY A 625 7.55 5.80 13.61
N LEU A 626 8.61 6.42 13.12
CA LEU A 626 9.47 7.35 13.86
C LEU A 626 9.67 8.61 13.04
N GLY A 627 9.41 9.75 13.64
CA GLY A 627 9.69 11.04 13.05
C GLY A 627 10.44 11.95 14.04
N VAL A 628 11.44 12.66 13.54
CA VAL A 628 12.23 13.63 14.33
C VAL A 628 12.43 14.88 13.49
N ALA A 629 12.16 16.04 14.06
CA ALA A 629 12.40 17.33 13.43
C ALA A 629 13.07 18.29 14.45
N TYR A 630 14.10 19.00 14.02
CA TYR A 630 14.86 19.89 14.88
C TYR A 630 15.05 21.27 14.26
N PRO A 631 14.56 22.34 14.90
CA PRO A 631 14.78 23.72 14.47
C PRO A 631 16.14 24.21 14.98
N TYR A 632 16.87 24.91 14.11
CA TYR A 632 18.19 25.48 14.42
C TYR A 632 18.44 26.77 13.63
N GLY A 633 19.56 27.43 13.93
CA GLY A 633 20.01 28.63 13.19
C GLY A 633 18.97 29.76 13.23
N ASN A 634 18.32 29.99 12.08
CA ASN A 634 17.33 31.05 11.93
C ASN A 634 15.99 30.78 12.63
N SER A 635 15.74 29.55 13.11
CA SER A 635 14.49 29.14 13.74
C SER A 635 14.70 28.65 15.18
N THR A 636 13.94 29.19 16.10
CA THR A 636 13.88 28.70 17.50
C THR A 636 12.81 27.62 17.68
N ILE A 637 11.74 27.68 16.88
CA ILE A 637 10.56 26.82 16.93
C ILE A 637 10.32 26.26 15.52
N LEU A 638 9.82 25.01 15.43
CA LEU A 638 9.40 24.43 14.14
C LEU A 638 8.12 25.06 13.62
N PRO A 639 7.99 25.32 12.31
CA PRO A 639 6.72 25.64 11.69
C PRO A 639 5.65 24.59 12.01
N PHE A 640 4.42 25.01 12.21
CA PHE A 640 3.30 24.12 12.55
C PHE A 640 3.12 22.98 11.56
N GLU A 641 3.30 23.24 10.27
CA GLU A 641 3.20 22.27 9.19
C GLU A 641 4.28 21.17 9.28
N LYS A 642 5.33 21.39 10.06
CA LYS A 642 6.45 20.47 10.22
C LYS A 642 6.44 19.74 11.55
N ARG A 643 5.58 20.16 12.49
CA ARG A 643 5.40 19.49 13.78
C ARG A 643 4.59 18.20 13.64
N TYR A 644 4.76 17.33 14.61
CA TYR A 644 4.04 16.07 14.73
C TYR A 644 2.86 16.21 15.69
N PHE A 645 1.85 15.38 15.44
CA PHE A 645 0.73 15.17 16.36
C PHE A 645 0.37 13.69 16.40
N SER A 646 -0.27 13.26 17.50
CA SER A 646 -0.66 11.86 17.72
C SER A 646 -2.12 11.76 18.16
N GLY A 647 -2.66 10.54 18.07
CA GLY A 647 -4.07 10.23 18.21
C GLY A 647 -4.82 10.19 16.89
N GLY A 648 -6.00 9.60 16.91
CA GLY A 648 -6.87 9.44 15.75
C GLY A 648 -6.71 8.11 15.00
N ALA A 649 -7.46 7.97 13.93
CA ALA A 649 -7.66 6.72 13.21
C ALA A 649 -6.38 6.06 12.64
N ASN A 650 -5.30 6.80 12.42
CA ASN A 650 -4.05 6.33 11.78
C ASN A 650 -2.82 6.38 12.70
N SER A 651 -3.02 6.58 14.01
CA SER A 651 -1.96 6.65 15.00
C SER A 651 -2.38 5.83 16.24
N VAL A 652 -2.50 6.41 17.42
CA VAL A 652 -2.95 5.74 18.64
C VAL A 652 -4.46 5.92 18.80
N ARG A 653 -5.25 4.92 18.43
CA ARG A 653 -6.72 4.98 18.31
C ARG A 653 -7.49 5.07 19.63
N GLY A 654 -6.83 5.00 20.77
CA GLY A 654 -7.43 5.30 22.08
C GLY A 654 -7.68 6.79 22.32
N TRP A 655 -7.20 7.68 21.45
CA TRP A 655 -7.34 9.14 21.55
C TRP A 655 -7.95 9.73 20.29
N ASN A 656 -8.70 10.81 20.45
CA ASN A 656 -9.16 11.62 19.33
C ASN A 656 -7.98 12.20 18.55
N VAL A 657 -8.24 12.71 17.36
CA VAL A 657 -7.21 13.34 16.52
C VAL A 657 -6.55 14.49 17.29
N ARG A 658 -5.22 14.49 17.36
CA ARG A 658 -4.41 15.50 18.07
C ARG A 658 -4.67 15.61 19.58
N ALA A 659 -5.20 14.59 20.22
CA ALA A 659 -5.52 14.61 21.65
C ALA A 659 -4.50 13.89 22.52
N LEU A 660 -3.34 13.49 21.97
CA LEU A 660 -2.29 12.77 22.69
C LEU A 660 -0.98 13.56 22.71
N GLY A 661 -0.41 13.75 23.88
CA GLY A 661 0.90 14.35 24.13
C GLY A 661 0.96 15.86 23.96
N PRO A 662 2.15 16.44 23.91
CA PRO A 662 3.47 15.80 24.01
C PRO A 662 3.79 15.30 25.42
N GLY A 663 4.45 14.13 25.48
CA GLY A 663 4.84 13.50 26.74
C GLY A 663 3.68 13.33 27.72
N LYS A 664 3.75 13.95 28.90
CA LYS A 664 2.68 13.99 29.93
C LYS A 664 1.74 15.20 29.80
N PHE A 665 1.92 16.06 28.82
CA PHE A 665 1.12 17.27 28.66
C PHE A 665 -0.35 16.94 28.42
N LYS A 666 -1.26 17.55 29.22
CA LYS A 666 -2.73 17.30 29.18
C LYS A 666 -3.51 18.33 28.37
N GLY A 667 -2.86 19.33 27.82
CA GLY A 667 -3.49 20.54 27.35
C GLY A 667 -3.59 21.61 28.45
N LYS A 668 -4.04 22.81 28.10
CA LYS A 668 -4.23 23.90 29.05
C LYS A 668 -5.48 23.63 29.89
N ASP A 669 -5.36 23.72 31.20
CA ASP A 669 -6.45 23.50 32.16
C ASP A 669 -7.15 22.12 32.04
N GLY A 670 -6.43 21.10 31.54
CA GLY A 670 -6.99 19.75 31.35
C GLY A 670 -7.91 19.62 30.15
N ARG A 671 -8.11 20.69 29.37
CA ARG A 671 -8.85 20.66 28.10
C ARG A 671 -7.92 20.30 26.93
N ILE A 672 -8.49 19.65 25.93
CA ILE A 672 -7.76 19.34 24.69
C ILE A 672 -7.44 20.64 23.96
N ASP A 673 -6.14 20.94 23.83
CA ASP A 673 -5.65 22.08 23.08
C ASP A 673 -4.97 21.58 21.81
N PHE A 674 -5.74 21.45 20.75
CA PHE A 674 -5.28 20.89 19.46
C PHE A 674 -4.08 21.60 18.84
N ILE A 675 -3.80 22.82 19.25
CA ILE A 675 -2.71 23.63 18.71
C ILE A 675 -1.42 23.36 19.49
N ASN A 676 -1.51 23.29 20.82
CA ASN A 676 -0.36 23.02 21.67
C ASN A 676 -0.04 21.54 21.81
N GLN A 677 -0.97 20.63 21.47
CA GLN A 677 -0.71 19.20 21.44
C GLN A 677 0.07 18.77 20.18
N THR A 678 1.22 19.37 19.98
CA THR A 678 2.15 19.09 18.87
C THR A 678 3.56 18.88 19.42
N GLY A 679 4.37 18.08 18.72
CA GLY A 679 5.76 17.75 19.13
C GLY A 679 6.74 17.87 17.99
N ASP A 680 8.01 17.78 18.35
CA ASP A 680 9.16 17.78 17.43
C ASP A 680 9.62 16.35 17.10
N MET A 681 9.16 15.37 17.90
CA MET A 681 9.43 13.94 17.72
C MET A 681 8.12 13.16 17.86
N LYS A 682 7.98 12.06 17.10
CA LYS A 682 6.84 11.14 17.13
C LYS A 682 7.31 9.69 17.10
N LEU A 683 6.66 8.85 17.88
CA LEU A 683 6.80 7.40 17.83
C LEU A 683 5.41 6.78 17.76
N ASP A 684 5.18 5.93 16.76
CA ASP A 684 3.98 5.10 16.61
C ASP A 684 4.37 3.63 16.44
N MET A 685 3.74 2.75 17.19
CA MET A 685 3.87 1.30 17.09
C MET A 685 2.47 0.71 17.10
N ASN A 686 2.09 0.01 16.02
CA ASN A 686 0.75 -0.53 15.88
C ASN A 686 0.82 -2.01 15.52
N MET A 687 -0.04 -2.78 16.15
CA MET A 687 -0.23 -4.20 15.86
C MET A 687 -1.72 -4.43 15.62
N GLU A 688 -2.05 -5.04 14.48
CA GLU A 688 -3.43 -5.27 14.07
C GLU A 688 -3.61 -6.68 13.52
N LEU A 689 -4.41 -7.50 14.20
CA LEU A 689 -4.82 -8.81 13.74
C LEU A 689 -6.11 -8.67 12.92
N ARG A 690 -6.02 -8.87 11.63
CA ARG A 690 -7.12 -8.75 10.66
C ARG A 690 -7.68 -10.12 10.33
N THR A 691 -9.01 -10.27 10.40
CA THR A 691 -9.72 -11.50 10.05
C THR A 691 -10.88 -11.21 9.11
N PHE A 692 -11.05 -12.09 8.10
CA PHE A 692 -12.22 -12.07 7.24
C PHE A 692 -13.45 -12.58 8.03
N LEU A 693 -14.55 -11.86 7.98
CA LEU A 693 -15.80 -12.28 8.59
C LEU A 693 -16.69 -13.00 7.58
N PHE A 694 -17.31 -12.23 6.72
CA PHE A 694 -18.21 -12.72 5.68
C PHE A 694 -18.39 -11.66 4.60
N TRP A 695 -18.82 -12.03 3.42
CA TRP A 695 -19.07 -11.18 2.27
C TRP A 695 -17.89 -10.23 2.00
N LYS A 696 -18.02 -8.95 2.31
CA LYS A 696 -16.98 -7.91 2.19
C LYS A 696 -16.54 -7.38 3.55
N PHE A 697 -17.05 -7.95 4.65
CA PHE A 697 -16.71 -7.53 6.00
C PHE A 697 -15.47 -8.25 6.54
N ASN A 698 -14.59 -7.45 7.12
CA ASN A 698 -13.45 -7.90 7.89
C ASN A 698 -13.51 -7.27 9.28
N CYS A 699 -13.00 -7.96 10.29
CA CYS A 699 -12.78 -7.43 11.63
C CYS A 699 -11.31 -7.31 11.90
N ALA A 700 -10.94 -6.40 12.78
CA ALA A 700 -9.59 -6.28 13.28
C ALA A 700 -9.58 -6.08 14.78
N PHE A 701 -8.67 -6.75 15.47
CA PHE A 701 -8.28 -6.43 16.84
C PHE A 701 -6.94 -5.70 16.79
N PHE A 702 -6.83 -4.58 17.49
CA PHE A 702 -5.61 -3.78 17.44
C PHE A 702 -5.11 -3.37 18.82
N VAL A 703 -3.81 -3.18 18.89
CA VAL A 703 -3.09 -2.56 19.99
C VAL A 703 -2.16 -1.51 19.38
N ASP A 704 -2.29 -0.28 19.83
CA ASP A 704 -1.52 0.87 19.38
C ASP A 704 -0.72 1.42 20.56
N ALA A 705 0.55 1.75 20.34
CA ALA A 705 1.40 2.38 21.33
C ALA A 705 2.17 3.54 20.69
N GLY A 706 2.33 4.64 21.41
CA GLY A 706 3.10 5.77 20.90
C GLY A 706 2.88 7.06 21.68
N ASN A 707 3.56 8.10 21.27
CA ASN A 707 3.41 9.47 21.79
C ASN A 707 4.18 10.43 20.86
N ILE A 708 4.05 11.72 21.14
CA ILE A 708 4.90 12.78 20.62
C ILE A 708 5.67 13.45 21.75
N TRP A 709 6.76 14.10 21.44
CA TRP A 709 7.57 14.86 22.39
C TRP A 709 8.13 16.11 21.73
N THR A 710 8.48 17.11 22.56
CA THR A 710 9.30 18.24 22.14
C THR A 710 10.77 17.92 22.41
N LEU A 711 11.68 18.36 21.54
CA LEU A 711 13.13 18.21 21.73
C LEU A 711 13.69 19.36 22.57
N LYS A 712 13.05 20.51 22.54
CA LYS A 712 13.36 21.65 23.38
C LYS A 712 12.35 21.76 24.52
N ASN A 713 12.76 22.42 25.63
CA ASN A 713 11.86 22.68 26.74
C ASN A 713 11.03 23.93 26.43
N TYR A 714 9.72 23.75 26.23
CA TYR A 714 8.78 24.84 26.01
C TYR A 714 7.94 25.04 27.27
N LYS A 715 7.87 26.28 27.78
CA LYS A 715 7.06 26.63 28.95
C LYS A 715 5.56 26.31 28.77
N ASP A 716 5.10 26.39 27.53
CA ASP A 716 3.69 26.15 27.14
C ASP A 716 3.32 24.66 27.13
N GLN A 717 4.31 23.75 27.20
CA GLN A 717 4.12 22.29 27.14
C GLN A 717 4.86 21.59 28.29
N PRO A 718 4.48 21.85 29.57
CA PRO A 718 5.15 21.25 30.72
C PRO A 718 5.04 19.73 30.69
N GLY A 719 6.16 19.02 30.92
CA GLY A 719 6.23 17.56 30.84
C GLY A 719 6.26 16.98 29.41
N GLY A 720 6.32 17.86 28.38
CA GLY A 720 6.36 17.45 26.99
C GLY A 720 7.74 17.15 26.42
N GLN A 721 8.81 17.52 27.13
CA GLN A 721 10.18 17.34 26.64
C GLN A 721 10.61 15.87 26.64
N PHE A 722 11.22 15.44 25.53
CA PHE A 722 11.83 14.11 25.42
C PHE A 722 13.03 13.98 26.33
N LYS A 723 13.05 12.91 27.14
CA LYS A 723 14.19 12.51 27.95
C LYS A 723 14.43 11.03 27.79
N PHE A 724 15.61 10.64 27.40
CA PHE A 724 15.93 9.26 27.06
C PHE A 724 15.72 8.26 28.20
N ASN A 725 15.87 8.70 29.45
CA ASN A 725 15.64 7.88 30.65
C ASN A 725 14.18 7.82 31.12
N GLU A 726 13.26 8.61 30.51
CA GLU A 726 11.87 8.73 30.96
C GLU A 726 10.84 8.45 29.86
N PHE A 727 11.21 8.52 28.55
CA PHE A 727 10.27 8.46 27.43
C PHE A 727 9.40 7.19 27.43
N TYR A 728 9.96 6.05 27.85
CA TYR A 728 9.24 4.78 27.90
C TYR A 728 8.08 4.78 28.90
N LYS A 729 8.15 5.60 29.97
CA LYS A 729 7.06 5.82 30.95
C LYS A 729 5.97 6.73 30.41
N GLN A 730 6.23 7.39 29.28
CA GLN A 730 5.33 8.34 28.64
C GLN A 730 4.69 7.75 27.38
N ILE A 731 4.89 6.45 27.12
CA ILE A 731 4.24 5.77 25.99
C ILE A 731 2.77 5.53 26.32
N ALA A 732 1.88 6.11 25.52
CA ALA A 732 0.46 5.85 25.58
C ALA A 732 0.14 4.51 24.89
N VAL A 733 -0.79 3.75 25.44
CA VAL A 733 -1.23 2.47 24.87
C VAL A 733 -2.75 2.48 24.72
N GLY A 734 -3.22 2.23 23.50
CA GLY A 734 -4.63 2.03 23.16
C GLY A 734 -4.88 0.62 22.62
N TYR A 735 -6.09 0.14 22.77
CA TYR A 735 -6.55 -1.14 22.21
C TYR A 735 -7.97 -1.02 21.69
N GLY A 736 -8.38 -1.95 20.85
CA GLY A 736 -9.75 -1.89 20.36
C GLY A 736 -10.10 -2.89 19.27
N LEU A 737 -11.30 -2.70 18.76
CA LEU A 737 -11.87 -3.49 17.68
C LEU A 737 -12.22 -2.58 16.52
N GLY A 738 -12.06 -3.07 15.30
CA GLY A 738 -12.44 -2.35 14.11
C GLY A 738 -13.22 -3.21 13.12
N LEU A 739 -14.25 -2.64 12.53
CA LEU A 739 -15.00 -3.23 11.43
C LEU A 739 -14.54 -2.59 10.12
N ARG A 740 -14.32 -3.41 9.10
CA ARG A 740 -13.88 -2.98 7.78
C ARG A 740 -14.82 -3.52 6.72
N LEU A 741 -15.29 -2.66 5.85
CA LEU A 741 -16.10 -2.99 4.67
C LEU A 741 -15.22 -2.77 3.42
N ASN A 742 -14.82 -3.87 2.79
CA ASN A 742 -14.02 -3.85 1.56
C ASN A 742 -14.95 -3.78 0.34
N LEU A 743 -14.99 -2.64 -0.32
CA LEU A 743 -15.81 -2.38 -1.50
C LEU A 743 -15.04 -2.52 -2.83
N ASP A 744 -13.91 -3.26 -2.83
CA ASP A 744 -13.00 -3.53 -3.94
C ASP A 744 -12.17 -2.30 -4.35
N TYR A 745 -12.78 -1.13 -4.50
CA TYR A 745 -12.12 0.13 -4.85
C TYR A 745 -11.60 0.89 -3.63
N PHE A 746 -12.26 0.75 -2.50
CA PHE A 746 -11.87 1.38 -1.24
C PHE A 746 -12.39 0.56 -0.05
N ILE A 747 -11.78 0.79 1.10
CA ILE A 747 -12.15 0.14 2.36
C ILE A 747 -12.71 1.21 3.28
N MET A 748 -13.95 1.03 3.72
CA MET A 748 -14.50 1.82 4.83
C MET A 748 -14.20 1.11 6.14
N ARG A 749 -13.80 1.85 7.15
CA ARG A 749 -13.57 1.30 8.49
C ARG A 749 -14.19 2.14 9.59
N VAL A 750 -14.60 1.45 10.62
CA VAL A 750 -15.04 2.01 11.88
C VAL A 750 -14.22 1.35 12.98
N ASP A 751 -13.44 2.12 13.71
CA ASP A 751 -12.58 1.65 14.78
C ASP A 751 -13.09 2.16 16.13
N PHE A 752 -13.25 1.25 17.09
CA PHE A 752 -13.62 1.50 18.47
C PHE A 752 -12.38 1.36 19.34
N GLY A 753 -11.83 2.48 19.80
CA GLY A 753 -10.59 2.53 20.56
C GLY A 753 -10.83 2.82 22.04
N MET A 754 -10.05 2.20 22.90
CA MET A 754 -10.01 2.44 24.35
C MET A 754 -8.57 2.65 24.80
N LYS A 755 -8.39 3.42 25.87
CA LYS A 755 -7.08 3.65 26.48
C LYS A 755 -6.72 2.48 27.38
N ALA A 756 -5.51 1.98 27.28
CA ALA A 756 -4.91 1.03 28.22
C ALA A 756 -3.96 1.72 29.20
N VAL A 757 -3.09 2.58 28.69
CA VAL A 757 -2.15 3.40 29.47
C VAL A 757 -2.26 4.85 29.01
N ASP A 758 -2.56 5.77 29.92
CA ASP A 758 -2.60 7.21 29.65
C ASP A 758 -1.47 7.92 30.42
N PRO A 759 -0.40 8.35 29.73
CA PRO A 759 0.76 8.97 30.37
C PRO A 759 0.50 10.35 30.95
N ALA A 760 -0.62 10.97 30.60
CA ALA A 760 -0.99 12.30 31.09
C ALA A 760 -1.36 12.30 32.57
N TYR A 761 -1.54 11.13 33.17
CA TYR A 761 -1.93 10.98 34.58
C TYR A 761 -0.89 10.20 35.38
N ASP A 762 -0.70 10.56 36.65
CA ASP A 762 0.27 9.93 37.54
C ASP A 762 -0.38 8.96 38.55
N THR A 763 -1.71 8.96 38.66
CA THR A 763 -2.45 8.06 39.57
C THR A 763 -2.69 6.70 38.89
N ASN A 764 -2.56 5.60 39.67
CA ASN A 764 -2.71 4.24 39.15
C ASN A 764 -4.04 4.00 38.41
N LYS A 765 -5.17 4.57 38.88
CA LYS A 765 -6.47 4.39 38.25
C LYS A 765 -6.63 5.15 36.94
N GLU A 766 -6.07 6.34 36.84
CA GLU A 766 -6.12 7.20 35.68
C GLU A 766 -5.00 6.89 34.69
N HIS A 767 -3.84 6.48 35.20
CA HIS A 767 -2.70 6.05 34.40
C HIS A 767 -2.98 4.72 33.68
N PHE A 768 -3.72 3.79 34.33
CA PHE A 768 -4.09 2.50 33.76
C PHE A 768 -5.61 2.36 33.60
N PRO A 769 -6.26 3.08 32.65
CA PRO A 769 -7.70 3.00 32.42
C PRO A 769 -8.19 1.58 32.10
N ILE A 770 -7.33 0.70 31.60
CA ILE A 770 -7.64 -0.70 31.33
C ILE A 770 -8.12 -1.46 32.59
N THR A 771 -7.75 -1.03 33.77
CA THR A 771 -8.18 -1.65 35.05
C THR A 771 -9.64 -1.35 35.40
N ASN A 772 -10.21 -0.26 34.83
CA ASN A 772 -11.60 0.12 35.03
C ASN A 772 -12.17 0.74 33.72
N PRO A 773 -12.34 -0.06 32.67
CA PRO A 773 -12.78 0.43 31.36
C PRO A 773 -14.23 0.99 31.44
N ARG A 774 -14.41 2.21 30.96
CA ARG A 774 -15.71 2.86 30.88
C ARG A 774 -16.09 3.08 29.42
N LEU A 775 -17.29 2.71 29.02
CA LEU A 775 -17.76 2.92 27.64
C LEU A 775 -17.78 4.39 27.21
N LYS A 776 -17.91 5.31 28.14
CA LYS A 776 -17.87 6.76 27.86
C LYS A 776 -16.48 7.25 27.40
N ASP A 777 -15.43 6.50 27.74
CA ASP A 777 -14.05 6.83 27.38
C ASP A 777 -13.66 6.20 26.03
N MET A 778 -14.60 5.53 25.36
CA MET A 778 -14.41 4.91 24.05
C MET A 778 -14.35 6.00 22.96
N THR A 779 -13.33 5.92 22.15
CA THR A 779 -13.19 6.74 20.94
C THR A 779 -13.75 6.00 19.72
N LEU A 780 -14.48 6.71 18.88
CA LEU A 780 -15.03 6.20 17.64
C LEU A 780 -14.32 6.89 16.46
N HIS A 781 -13.68 6.11 15.59
CA HIS A 781 -13.03 6.61 14.40
C HIS A 781 -13.68 6.03 13.16
N PHE A 782 -14.15 6.92 12.29
CA PHE A 782 -14.55 6.57 10.92
C PHE A 782 -13.43 6.97 9.95
N ALA A 783 -13.03 6.06 9.08
CA ALA A 783 -11.97 6.36 8.11
C ALA A 783 -12.12 5.53 6.81
N VAL A 784 -11.46 5.99 5.76
CA VAL A 784 -11.37 5.31 4.47
C VAL A 784 -9.92 4.86 4.24
N GLY A 785 -9.76 3.63 3.81
CA GLY A 785 -8.44 2.99 3.66
C GLY A 785 -7.99 2.19 4.89
N MET A 786 -6.82 1.55 4.79
CA MET A 786 -6.17 0.88 5.91
C MET A 786 -5.41 1.92 6.77
N PRO A 787 -5.21 1.67 8.07
CA PRO A 787 -4.55 2.64 8.94
C PRO A 787 -3.04 2.79 8.61
N PHE A 788 -2.42 1.74 8.08
CA PHE A 788 -1.02 1.65 7.68
C PHE A 788 -0.78 0.54 6.67
#